data_ae97272d9a354d195e0212896807fc4f
#
_entry.id   ae97272d9a354d195e0212896807fc4f
#
_cell.length_a   1.000
_cell.length_b   1.000
_cell.length_c   1.000
_cell.angle_alpha   90.00
_cell.angle_beta   90.00
_cell.angle_gamma   90.00
#
_symmetry.space_group_name_H-M   'P 1'
#
loop_
_entity.id
_entity.type
_entity.pdbx_description
1 polymer ?
#
loop_
_entity_poly.entity_id
_entity_poly.type
_entity_poly.pdbx_seq_one_letter_code
_entity_poly.pdbx_strand_id
1 'polypeptide(L)'
;MKKKNISFIEKIDRIISGGVSKQLISFFIFTGLVVLGFMLVSLLFGEDVTFYGDEQMYGNARIDRMAGLLYHFMDSGNLSKTAGSGFGVQLFVFLFTFAGMVLLGGLLITTLTNIVDRRVSDIEEGNVVYSKMENHNVIIGYGDVTINIIRTLFGITGGRDAKDGKDITGQEETLSPILILTSQDVKKVRAELFAQLPEKYEQFIYFYSGNIDSYEHIKSLNIHSAKEVFVLGENSEYGRDSKNLECVKTIAKLRGTGKEILTVNVQFDKLTSYSTIQKISLSDEFRASDGKRSIYFRPFNFYENWARLLWGFNGNIGNKYDRLDYREMEEDMYVHLVIVGFNSMGRALLLEALRQCHYPNFVEGGKDGKKEVKTRITVVDKEMKDMLPEFLAQYPYLNQIKDIEIKYVNGKVQDPKVRNLLIEETENWNALLTVAICLEDPDLSLSTGLCLPDKVFYKIEDNKIQHTDTRVLIRQALVQEGIGQLLESDNDKYSKVHIFGMTDKGVCRELMNDDFAMYVNAYYTILYYDCKNPDAKHKIIEDYNKHIANLIAADPGLADNNFIDWVIMPEHKKFMHETAKQLWLFLNEDMRFANRYQIDMFGTYAKYINSPMLMQMEHLRWNADRSIVGYLSSADSGIKDANYKLHKSIIPFNALSEKEQKKDEDVIENMKKLMSTLPTPSKS
;
A
#
# COMPACT_ATOMS: atom_id res chain seq x y z
N MET A 1 31.63 47.10 0.63
CA MET A 1 30.17 46.91 0.45
C MET A 1 29.43 48.02 1.18
N LYS A 2 28.76 48.95 0.46
CA LYS A 2 27.93 50.02 1.07
C LYS A 2 26.71 49.33 1.77
N LYS A 3 26.56 49.51 3.07
CA LYS A 3 25.34 49.15 3.78
C LYS A 3 24.17 49.90 3.14
N LYS A 4 23.32 49.22 2.38
CA LYS A 4 22.05 49.76 1.90
C LYS A 4 21.23 50.12 3.15
N ASN A 5 20.90 51.39 3.34
CA ASN A 5 19.95 51.78 4.40
C ASN A 5 18.61 51.12 4.06
N ILE A 6 18.26 50.10 4.86
CA ILE A 6 16.96 49.39 4.77
C ILE A 6 15.91 50.41 5.23
N SER A 7 14.89 50.63 4.39
CA SER A 7 13.74 51.52 4.72
C SER A 7 13.08 51.06 6.02
N PHE A 8 12.48 51.99 6.77
CA PHE A 8 11.73 51.70 8.00
C PHE A 8 10.61 50.68 7.72
N ILE A 9 9.95 50.81 6.58
CA ILE A 9 8.89 49.85 6.11
C ILE A 9 9.47 48.45 5.90
N GLU A 10 10.64 48.31 5.24
CA GLU A 10 11.28 47.02 5.08
C GLU A 10 11.71 46.34 6.38
N LYS A 11 12.00 47.14 7.42
CA LYS A 11 12.27 46.59 8.77
C LYS A 11 10.99 46.10 9.43
N ILE A 12 9.87 46.82 9.29
CA ILE A 12 8.55 46.38 9.78
C ILE A 12 8.14 45.11 9.04
N ASP A 13 8.27 45.04 7.70
CA ASP A 13 7.94 43.87 6.92
C ASP A 13 8.75 42.64 7.34
N ARG A 14 10.03 42.81 7.68
CA ARG A 14 10.87 41.72 8.22
C ARG A 14 10.47 41.26 9.63
N ILE A 15 9.88 42.13 10.41
CA ILE A 15 9.34 41.77 11.72
C ILE A 15 8.02 41.03 11.56
N ILE A 16 7.13 41.55 10.72
CA ILE A 16 5.81 40.94 10.43
C ILE A 16 5.97 39.59 9.73
N SER A 17 6.92 39.46 8.77
CA SER A 17 7.22 38.20 8.10
C SER A 17 8.08 37.24 8.94
N GLY A 18 8.60 37.69 10.08
CA GLY A 18 9.37 36.91 11.03
C GLY A 18 8.52 35.86 11.75
N GLY A 19 9.17 34.81 12.24
CA GLY A 19 8.47 33.79 13.06
C GLY A 19 7.82 34.37 14.32
N VAL A 20 6.86 33.63 14.86
CA VAL A 20 6.05 33.97 16.05
C VAL A 20 6.85 34.62 17.19
N SER A 21 8.02 34.05 17.50
CA SER A 21 8.90 34.58 18.56
C SER A 21 9.37 36.02 18.30
N LYS A 22 9.67 36.37 17.03
CA LYS A 22 10.11 37.71 16.65
C LYS A 22 8.96 38.72 16.75
N GLN A 23 7.75 38.34 16.38
CA GLN A 23 6.56 39.16 16.48
C GLN A 23 6.24 39.48 17.96
N LEU A 24 6.22 38.46 18.82
CA LEU A 24 6.00 38.62 20.26
C LEU A 24 7.10 39.50 20.92
N ILE A 25 8.37 39.22 20.61
CA ILE A 25 9.49 40.02 21.17
C ILE A 25 9.34 41.48 20.73
N SER A 26 9.06 41.75 19.44
CA SER A 26 8.84 43.11 18.95
C SER A 26 7.66 43.80 19.62
N PHE A 27 6.56 43.07 19.83
CA PHE A 27 5.40 43.59 20.56
C PHE A 27 5.77 43.99 21.98
N PHE A 28 6.46 43.14 22.76
CA PHE A 28 6.88 43.45 24.11
C PHE A 28 7.89 44.59 24.17
N ILE A 29 8.83 44.67 23.23
CA ILE A 29 9.77 45.79 23.12
C ILE A 29 9.01 47.10 22.86
N PHE A 30 8.08 47.08 21.89
CA PHE A 30 7.28 48.27 21.57
C PHE A 30 6.42 48.73 22.77
N THR A 31 5.73 47.80 23.43
CA THR A 31 4.95 48.09 24.65
C THR A 31 5.83 48.62 25.75
N GLY A 32 7.00 48.04 25.98
CA GLY A 32 7.99 48.51 26.94
C GLY A 32 8.48 49.95 26.64
N LEU A 33 8.72 50.28 25.38
CA LEU A 33 9.12 51.62 24.93
C LEU A 33 8.00 52.64 25.17
N VAL A 34 6.74 52.27 24.90
CA VAL A 34 5.56 53.12 25.18
C VAL A 34 5.44 53.39 26.67
N VAL A 35 5.50 52.34 27.49
CA VAL A 35 5.45 52.46 28.98
C VAL A 35 6.59 53.36 29.48
N LEU A 36 7.84 53.12 28.99
CA LEU A 36 9.00 53.93 29.35
C LEU A 36 8.81 55.39 28.95
N GLY A 37 8.27 55.65 27.75
CA GLY A 37 7.99 56.99 27.25
C GLY A 37 7.00 57.74 28.16
N PHE A 38 5.90 57.11 28.54
CA PHE A 38 4.94 57.68 29.48
C PHE A 38 5.53 57.86 30.89
N MET A 39 6.36 56.90 31.38
CA MET A 39 7.08 57.07 32.65
C MET A 39 8.02 58.25 32.61
N LEU A 40 8.75 58.53 31.53
CA LEU A 40 9.60 59.69 31.39
C LEU A 40 8.79 61.02 31.37
N VAL A 41 7.66 61.02 30.66
CA VAL A 41 6.76 62.18 30.63
C VAL A 41 6.17 62.40 32.01
N SER A 42 5.91 61.39 32.84
CA SER A 42 5.39 61.52 34.24
C SER A 42 6.35 62.32 35.12
N LEU A 43 7.65 62.40 34.81
CA LEU A 43 8.63 63.16 35.56
C LEU A 43 8.42 64.71 35.43
N LEU A 44 7.67 65.13 34.41
CA LEU A 44 7.32 66.55 34.20
C LEU A 44 6.27 67.03 35.18
N PHE A 45 5.55 66.18 35.90
CA PHE A 45 4.62 66.50 36.98
C PHE A 45 5.37 66.58 38.31
N GLY A 46 4.97 67.47 39.20
CA GLY A 46 5.64 67.66 40.47
C GLY A 46 5.81 66.39 41.32
N GLU A 47 6.76 66.42 42.28
CA GLU A 47 7.05 65.21 43.09
C GLU A 47 5.87 64.79 43.97
N ASP A 48 4.96 65.74 44.31
CA ASP A 48 3.78 65.49 45.10
C ASP A 48 2.60 64.84 44.37
N VAL A 49 2.73 64.61 43.06
CA VAL A 49 1.66 63.97 42.25
C VAL A 49 1.75 62.45 42.33
N THR A 50 0.81 61.87 43.08
CA THR A 50 0.58 60.42 43.08
C THR A 50 -0.46 60.10 42.04
N PHE A 51 -0.16 59.11 41.14
CA PHE A 51 -1.07 58.68 40.05
C PHE A 51 -2.10 57.65 40.51
N TYR A 52 -2.11 57.24 41.78
CA TYR A 52 -2.98 56.17 42.32
C TYR A 52 -3.69 56.53 43.61
N GLY A 53 -4.07 57.82 43.81
CA GLY A 53 -4.66 58.29 45.02
C GLY A 53 -3.63 58.52 46.15
N ASP A 54 -4.11 58.80 47.39
CA ASP A 54 -3.24 59.17 48.53
C ASP A 54 -2.61 57.95 49.26
N GLU A 55 -2.77 56.72 48.77
CA GLU A 55 -2.21 55.55 49.43
C GLU A 55 -0.74 55.31 49.03
N GLN A 56 0.15 55.38 50.03
CA GLN A 56 1.54 54.98 49.90
C GLN A 56 1.65 53.46 49.98
N MET A 57 1.79 52.76 48.80
CA MET A 57 1.85 51.33 48.77
C MET A 57 3.21 50.75 49.20
N TYR A 58 4.30 51.42 48.85
CA TYR A 58 5.67 50.91 49.02
C TYR A 58 6.55 51.86 49.91
N GLY A 59 6.01 52.94 50.45
CA GLY A 59 6.73 53.90 51.30
C GLY A 59 7.83 54.68 50.56
N ASN A 60 7.86 54.69 49.27
CA ASN A 60 8.78 55.44 48.42
C ASN A 60 8.00 56.09 47.25
N ALA A 61 7.92 57.44 47.28
CA ALA A 61 7.12 58.21 46.33
C ALA A 61 7.43 57.92 44.86
N ARG A 62 8.67 57.60 44.50
CA ARG A 62 9.05 57.25 43.12
C ARG A 62 8.58 55.81 42.68
N ILE A 63 8.66 54.85 43.63
CA ILE A 63 8.17 53.53 43.43
C ILE A 63 6.67 53.51 43.33
N ASP A 64 5.99 54.23 44.25
CA ASP A 64 4.53 54.36 44.28
C ASP A 64 3.99 55.00 42.99
N ARG A 65 4.68 56.05 42.51
CA ARG A 65 4.37 56.67 41.21
C ARG A 65 4.47 55.64 40.01
N MET A 66 5.56 54.92 39.95
CA MET A 66 5.75 53.89 38.87
C MET A 66 4.72 52.77 38.96
N ALA A 67 4.47 52.28 40.16
CA ALA A 67 3.48 51.22 40.39
C ALA A 67 2.07 51.73 40.04
N GLY A 68 1.69 52.95 40.49
CA GLY A 68 0.40 53.55 40.15
C GLY A 68 0.17 53.68 38.65
N LEU A 69 1.19 54.12 37.90
CA LEU A 69 1.11 54.16 36.44
C LEU A 69 0.95 52.75 35.85
N LEU A 70 1.70 51.75 36.29
CA LEU A 70 1.56 50.38 35.81
C LEU A 70 0.17 49.80 36.07
N TYR A 71 -0.43 50.10 37.25
CA TYR A 71 -1.80 49.68 37.54
C TYR A 71 -2.82 50.32 36.58
N HIS A 72 -2.66 51.60 36.23
CA HIS A 72 -3.50 52.26 35.21
C HIS A 72 -3.30 51.67 33.81
N PHE A 73 -2.08 51.27 33.49
CA PHE A 73 -1.80 50.62 32.20
C PHE A 73 -2.46 49.23 32.08
N MET A 74 -2.52 48.51 33.21
CA MET A 74 -3.06 47.14 33.23
C MET A 74 -4.59 47.09 33.39
N ASP A 75 -5.17 48.06 34.10
CA ASP A 75 -6.61 48.06 34.43
C ASP A 75 -7.23 49.46 34.34
N SER A 76 -8.13 49.63 33.37
CA SER A 76 -8.88 50.89 33.19
C SER A 76 -9.83 51.23 34.33
N GLY A 77 -10.21 50.27 35.16
CA GLY A 77 -11.04 50.51 36.37
C GLY A 77 -10.39 51.48 37.40
N ASN A 78 -9.07 51.59 37.35
CA ASN A 78 -8.31 52.44 38.22
C ASN A 78 -8.44 53.99 37.92
N LEU A 79 -8.99 54.35 36.74
CA LEU A 79 -9.19 55.79 36.37
C LEU A 79 -9.96 56.56 37.38
N SER A 80 -10.88 55.98 38.13
CA SER A 80 -11.64 56.62 39.20
C SER A 80 -10.76 57.14 40.36
N LYS A 81 -9.60 56.53 40.58
CA LYS A 81 -8.66 56.89 41.64
C LYS A 81 -7.95 58.23 41.42
N THR A 82 -8.02 58.77 40.18
CA THR A 82 -7.47 60.10 39.83
C THR A 82 -8.52 61.23 39.83
N ALA A 83 -9.75 60.98 40.24
CA ALA A 83 -10.86 61.88 40.10
C ALA A 83 -10.66 63.22 40.86
N GLY A 84 -9.79 63.28 41.86
CA GLY A 84 -9.46 64.53 42.65
C GLY A 84 -8.24 65.32 42.13
N SER A 85 -7.57 64.81 41.08
CA SER A 85 -6.34 65.37 40.52
C SER A 85 -6.63 66.50 39.52
N GLY A 86 -5.65 67.40 39.28
CA GLY A 86 -5.79 68.42 38.24
C GLY A 86 -6.00 67.87 36.82
N PHE A 87 -6.63 68.64 35.93
CA PHE A 87 -7.00 68.24 34.58
C PHE A 87 -5.85 67.63 33.76
N GLY A 88 -4.64 68.18 33.86
CA GLY A 88 -3.44 67.67 33.15
C GLY A 88 -3.06 66.24 33.57
N VAL A 89 -3.16 65.94 34.88
CA VAL A 89 -2.90 64.62 35.44
C VAL A 89 -3.98 63.65 34.99
N GLN A 90 -5.23 64.01 35.03
CA GLN A 90 -6.34 63.14 34.55
C GLN A 90 -6.25 62.86 33.10
N LEU A 91 -5.92 63.83 32.23
CA LEU A 91 -5.72 63.59 30.77
C LEU A 91 -4.52 62.67 30.50
N PHE A 92 -3.41 62.87 31.22
CA PHE A 92 -2.22 62.06 31.10
C PHE A 92 -2.52 60.60 31.48
N VAL A 93 -3.16 60.39 32.64
CA VAL A 93 -3.52 59.03 33.07
C VAL A 93 -4.53 58.38 32.11
N PHE A 94 -5.51 59.19 31.64
CA PHE A 94 -6.45 58.69 30.62
C PHE A 94 -5.75 58.22 29.36
N LEU A 95 -4.82 59.00 28.81
CA LEU A 95 -4.07 58.65 27.63
C LEU A 95 -3.18 57.39 27.85
N PHE A 96 -2.59 57.28 29.06
CA PHE A 96 -1.77 56.12 29.39
C PHE A 96 -2.61 54.84 29.58
N THR A 97 -3.76 54.95 30.27
CA THR A 97 -4.72 53.86 30.40
C THR A 97 -5.29 53.45 29.05
N PHE A 98 -5.61 54.41 28.18
CA PHE A 98 -6.06 54.17 26.83
C PHE A 98 -4.99 53.41 26.01
N ALA A 99 -3.73 53.84 26.11
CA ALA A 99 -2.61 53.13 25.50
C ALA A 99 -2.48 51.68 26.00
N GLY A 100 -2.64 51.46 27.32
CA GLY A 100 -2.65 50.15 27.93
C GLY A 100 -3.79 49.28 27.40
N MET A 101 -5.00 49.84 27.32
CA MET A 101 -6.17 49.14 26.78
C MET A 101 -5.99 48.71 25.29
N VAL A 102 -5.45 49.63 24.49
CA VAL A 102 -5.16 49.34 23.07
C VAL A 102 -4.04 48.29 22.91
N LEU A 103 -2.95 48.44 23.69
CA LEU A 103 -1.80 47.52 23.57
C LEU A 103 -2.11 46.15 24.17
N LEU A 104 -2.60 46.06 25.38
CA LEU A 104 -2.85 44.78 26.05
C LEU A 104 -4.16 44.15 25.60
N GLY A 105 -5.25 44.89 25.53
CA GLY A 105 -6.55 44.34 25.12
C GLY A 105 -6.69 44.15 23.62
N GLY A 106 -6.24 45.13 22.83
CA GLY A 106 -6.37 45.08 21.36
C GLY A 106 -5.24 44.34 20.69
N LEU A 107 -4.03 44.88 20.73
CA LEU A 107 -2.91 44.37 19.95
C LEU A 107 -2.39 43.01 20.43
N LEU A 108 -2.38 42.74 21.75
CA LEU A 108 -1.94 41.44 22.28
C LEU A 108 -2.89 40.34 21.86
N ILE A 109 -4.21 40.54 22.04
CA ILE A 109 -5.22 39.54 21.63
C ILE A 109 -5.14 39.31 20.14
N THR A 110 -5.09 40.39 19.32
CA THR A 110 -4.95 40.26 17.86
C THR A 110 -3.68 39.51 17.47
N THR A 111 -2.55 39.80 18.15
CA THR A 111 -1.28 39.08 17.86
C THR A 111 -1.38 37.61 18.21
N LEU A 112 -1.98 37.25 19.35
CA LEU A 112 -2.19 35.87 19.76
C LEU A 112 -3.13 35.13 18.76
N THR A 113 -4.24 35.78 18.39
CA THR A 113 -5.17 35.22 17.39
C THR A 113 -4.47 34.99 16.07
N ASN A 114 -3.74 35.98 15.56
CA ASN A 114 -2.97 35.82 14.30
C ASN A 114 -1.93 34.68 14.35
N ILE A 115 -1.32 34.48 15.53
CA ILE A 115 -0.38 33.37 15.74
C ILE A 115 -1.08 32.02 15.66
N VAL A 116 -2.25 31.91 16.31
CA VAL A 116 -3.05 30.67 16.26
C VAL A 116 -3.56 30.43 14.85
N ASP A 117 -4.14 31.45 14.21
CA ASP A 117 -4.67 31.35 12.83
C ASP A 117 -3.58 30.96 11.84
N ARG A 118 -2.39 31.57 11.96
CA ARG A 118 -1.25 31.20 11.14
C ARG A 118 -0.83 29.75 11.37
N ARG A 119 -0.81 29.29 12.63
CA ARG A 119 -0.46 27.90 12.94
C ARG A 119 -1.49 26.93 12.38
N VAL A 120 -2.76 27.26 12.46
CA VAL A 120 -3.85 26.48 11.85
C VAL A 120 -3.68 26.43 10.34
N SER A 121 -3.44 27.60 9.69
CA SER A 121 -3.19 27.66 8.24
C SER A 121 -1.96 26.85 7.83
N ASP A 122 -0.85 26.94 8.58
CA ASP A 122 0.35 26.15 8.31
C ASP A 122 0.07 24.63 8.39
N ILE A 123 -0.78 24.19 9.33
CA ILE A 123 -1.20 22.79 9.45
C ILE A 123 -2.10 22.39 8.26
N GLU A 124 -3.08 23.23 7.92
CA GLU A 124 -4.01 22.99 6.82
C GLU A 124 -3.30 22.95 5.44
N GLU A 125 -2.27 23.76 5.27
CA GLU A 125 -1.46 23.83 4.04
C GLU A 125 -0.34 22.79 4.00
N GLY A 126 -0.14 22.02 5.08
CA GLY A 126 0.93 21.03 5.16
C GLY A 126 2.34 21.63 5.32
N ASN A 127 2.47 22.86 5.79
CA ASN A 127 3.76 23.54 5.96
C ASN A 127 4.48 23.15 7.27
N VAL A 128 3.86 22.28 8.08
CA VAL A 128 4.42 21.85 9.37
C VAL A 128 5.26 20.60 9.22
N VAL A 129 6.53 20.68 9.68
CA VAL A 129 7.45 19.54 9.70
C VAL A 129 7.33 18.78 11.02
N TYR A 130 7.09 17.45 10.93
CA TYR A 130 6.92 16.54 12.07
C TYR A 130 8.19 15.71 12.34
N SER A 131 9.35 16.35 12.43
CA SER A 131 10.67 15.70 12.52
C SER A 131 10.90 14.81 13.76
N LYS A 132 10.04 14.89 14.77
CA LYS A 132 10.13 14.09 16.01
C LYS A 132 9.11 12.94 16.06
N MET A 133 8.35 12.72 14.99
CA MET A 133 7.39 11.63 14.92
C MET A 133 8.13 10.28 14.84
N GLU A 134 7.72 9.32 15.66
CA GLU A 134 8.31 8.00 15.73
C GLU A 134 7.24 6.91 15.56
N ASN A 135 7.63 5.72 15.11
CA ASN A 135 6.77 4.56 14.90
C ASN A 135 5.53 4.89 14.03
N HIS A 136 5.71 5.76 13.05
CA HIS A 136 4.67 6.23 12.14
C HIS A 136 4.80 5.57 10.77
N ASN A 137 3.68 5.50 10.06
CA ASN A 137 3.66 5.10 8.65
C ASN A 137 3.85 6.34 7.78
N VAL A 138 4.55 6.20 6.67
CA VAL A 138 4.80 7.29 5.72
C VAL A 138 4.18 6.93 4.38
N ILE A 139 3.40 7.86 3.80
CA ILE A 139 2.89 7.75 2.43
C ILE A 139 3.51 8.90 1.62
N ILE A 140 4.18 8.57 0.53
CA ILE A 140 4.86 9.53 -0.35
C ILE A 140 4.16 9.55 -1.70
N GLY A 141 3.55 10.68 -2.01
CA GLY A 141 2.62 10.88 -3.12
C GLY A 141 1.17 10.60 -2.72
N TYR A 142 0.24 11.20 -3.47
CA TYR A 142 -1.20 11.02 -3.27
C TYR A 142 -1.87 10.59 -4.58
N GLY A 143 -2.55 9.45 -4.55
CA GLY A 143 -3.19 8.86 -5.72
C GLY A 143 -4.41 8.02 -5.35
N ASP A 144 -5.02 7.39 -6.37
CA ASP A 144 -6.29 6.66 -6.27
C ASP A 144 -6.29 5.54 -5.23
N VAL A 145 -5.13 4.92 -4.98
CA VAL A 145 -5.01 3.82 -3.99
C VAL A 145 -4.73 4.31 -2.57
N THR A 146 -4.49 5.61 -2.35
CA THR A 146 -4.10 6.15 -1.04
C THR A 146 -5.14 5.85 0.04
N ILE A 147 -6.42 6.07 -0.25
CA ILE A 147 -7.52 5.79 0.68
C ILE A 147 -7.57 4.31 1.08
N ASN A 148 -7.34 3.42 0.12
CA ASN A 148 -7.33 1.98 0.36
C ASN A 148 -6.16 1.56 1.28
N ILE A 149 -4.98 2.14 1.08
CA ILE A 149 -3.82 1.90 1.95
C ILE A 149 -4.10 2.40 3.37
N ILE A 150 -4.66 3.60 3.52
CA ILE A 150 -5.00 4.15 4.83
C ILE A 150 -6.04 3.26 5.55
N ARG A 151 -7.09 2.83 4.84
CA ARG A 151 -8.09 1.88 5.39
C ARG A 151 -7.42 0.58 5.82
N THR A 152 -6.51 0.05 5.01
CA THR A 152 -5.75 -1.16 5.31
C THR A 152 -4.86 -0.98 6.55
N LEU A 153 -4.16 0.15 6.69
CA LEU A 153 -3.32 0.48 7.84
C LEU A 153 -4.12 0.64 9.15
N PHE A 154 -5.36 1.13 9.05
CA PHE A 154 -6.26 1.27 10.20
C PHE A 154 -7.14 0.04 10.45
N GLY A 155 -7.03 -1.01 9.64
CA GLY A 155 -7.85 -2.23 9.78
C GLY A 155 -9.33 -2.03 9.41
N ILE A 156 -9.66 -1.02 8.60
CA ILE A 156 -11.02 -0.75 8.15
C ILE A 156 -11.35 -1.67 6.98
N THR A 157 -12.22 -2.64 7.17
CA THR A 157 -12.67 -3.59 6.13
C THR A 157 -14.13 -3.33 5.75
N GLY A 158 -14.40 -3.18 4.44
CA GLY A 158 -15.75 -3.12 3.89
C GLY A 158 -16.66 -1.98 4.39
N GLY A 159 -16.08 -0.82 4.75
CA GLY A 159 -16.84 0.34 5.26
C GLY A 159 -17.39 0.16 6.69
N ARG A 160 -17.10 -0.95 7.34
CA ARG A 160 -17.38 -1.21 8.76
C ARG A 160 -16.06 -1.30 9.51
N ASP A 161 -16.01 -0.67 10.68
CA ASP A 161 -14.92 -0.90 11.62
C ASP A 161 -14.83 -2.40 11.89
N ALA A 162 -13.63 -2.96 11.87
CA ALA A 162 -13.41 -4.27 12.47
C ALA A 162 -13.91 -4.17 13.91
N LYS A 163 -14.97 -4.90 14.25
CA LYS A 163 -15.70 -4.76 15.53
C LYS A 163 -14.84 -5.04 16.76
N ASP A 164 -13.69 -5.69 16.55
CA ASP A 164 -12.73 -5.97 17.60
C ASP A 164 -11.33 -5.65 17.05
N GLY A 165 -10.79 -4.48 17.40
CA GLY A 165 -9.40 -4.09 17.12
C GLY A 165 -8.39 -4.93 17.92
N LYS A 166 -8.57 -6.24 17.89
CA LYS A 166 -7.65 -7.21 18.47
C LYS A 166 -6.89 -7.86 17.32
N ASP A 167 -5.57 -7.76 17.41
CA ASP A 167 -4.70 -8.57 16.59
C ASP A 167 -4.91 -10.09 16.90
N ILE A 168 -4.23 -10.94 16.14
CA ILE A 168 -4.23 -12.40 16.36
C ILE A 168 -3.76 -12.77 17.80
N THR A 169 -3.17 -11.82 18.54
CA THR A 169 -2.69 -11.97 19.92
C THR A 169 -3.65 -11.42 20.98
N GLY A 170 -4.76 -10.77 20.58
CA GLY A 170 -5.77 -10.23 21.47
C GLY A 170 -5.41 -8.91 22.16
N GLN A 171 -4.34 -8.21 21.70
CA GLN A 171 -3.94 -6.89 22.18
C GLN A 171 -4.59 -5.79 21.35
N GLU A 172 -5.04 -4.70 21.98
CA GLU A 172 -5.45 -3.48 21.29
C GLU A 172 -4.25 -2.92 20.51
N GLU A 173 -4.27 -3.01 19.17
CA GLU A 173 -3.26 -2.33 18.34
C GLU A 173 -3.42 -0.81 18.53
N THR A 174 -2.43 -0.20 19.14
CA THR A 174 -2.32 1.27 19.15
C THR A 174 -2.11 1.74 17.71
N LEU A 175 -3.07 2.51 17.18
CA LEU A 175 -3.00 3.04 15.83
C LEU A 175 -1.73 3.86 15.64
N SER A 176 -0.93 3.50 14.65
CA SER A 176 0.28 4.27 14.30
C SER A 176 -0.10 5.49 13.47
N PRO A 177 0.45 6.70 13.75
CA PRO A 177 0.22 7.88 12.93
C PRO A 177 0.62 7.65 11.48
N ILE A 178 -0.06 8.34 10.56
CA ILE A 178 0.25 8.34 9.12
C ILE A 178 0.67 9.76 8.72
N LEU A 179 1.85 9.88 8.12
CA LEU A 179 2.37 11.12 7.55
C LEU A 179 2.37 11.05 6.03
N ILE A 180 1.62 11.94 5.37
CA ILE A 180 1.45 11.97 3.92
C ILE A 180 2.26 13.15 3.35
N LEU A 181 3.22 12.85 2.47
CA LEU A 181 3.92 13.85 1.65
C LEU A 181 3.25 13.93 0.30
N THR A 182 2.83 15.11 -0.12
CA THR A 182 2.27 15.36 -1.46
C THR A 182 2.64 16.73 -1.98
N SER A 183 2.77 16.84 -3.31
CA SER A 183 2.94 18.11 -4.02
C SER A 183 1.61 18.76 -4.41
N GLN A 184 0.49 18.07 -4.20
CA GLN A 184 -0.85 18.58 -4.47
C GLN A 184 -1.30 19.56 -3.37
N ASP A 185 -2.38 20.29 -3.64
CA ASP A 185 -3.02 21.17 -2.67
C ASP A 185 -3.50 20.35 -1.45
N VAL A 186 -2.80 20.51 -0.32
CA VAL A 186 -3.08 19.75 0.91
C VAL A 186 -4.48 19.98 1.42
N LYS A 187 -5.04 21.21 1.31
CA LYS A 187 -6.41 21.49 1.74
C LYS A 187 -7.43 20.68 0.96
N LYS A 188 -7.23 20.57 -0.36
CA LYS A 188 -8.08 19.77 -1.25
C LYS A 188 -7.93 18.28 -0.93
N VAL A 189 -6.71 17.77 -0.88
CA VAL A 189 -6.40 16.36 -0.57
C VAL A 189 -7.00 15.96 0.78
N ARG A 190 -6.84 16.81 1.80
CA ARG A 190 -7.40 16.58 3.14
C ARG A 190 -8.92 16.49 3.12
N ALA A 191 -9.59 17.43 2.43
CA ALA A 191 -11.05 17.42 2.32
C ALA A 191 -11.58 16.17 1.60
N GLU A 192 -10.93 15.77 0.49
CA GLU A 192 -11.29 14.56 -0.26
C GLU A 192 -11.08 13.28 0.57
N LEU A 193 -9.97 13.20 1.30
CA LEU A 193 -9.65 12.04 2.11
C LEU A 193 -10.58 11.90 3.31
N PHE A 194 -10.81 12.98 4.05
CA PHE A 194 -11.64 12.98 5.26
C PHE A 194 -13.12 12.77 4.96
N ALA A 195 -13.60 13.17 3.78
CA ALA A 195 -14.95 12.81 3.32
C ALA A 195 -15.18 11.30 3.16
N GLN A 196 -14.10 10.50 3.08
CA GLN A 196 -14.14 9.06 2.85
C GLN A 196 -13.72 8.22 4.07
N LEU A 197 -13.37 8.87 5.18
CA LEU A 197 -12.92 8.23 6.42
C LEU A 197 -13.81 8.59 7.59
N PRO A 198 -14.02 7.69 8.57
CA PRO A 198 -14.66 8.05 9.83
C PRO A 198 -13.81 9.08 10.60
N GLU A 199 -14.46 10.11 11.17
CA GLU A 199 -13.85 11.26 11.88
C GLU A 199 -12.81 10.85 12.93
N LYS A 200 -13.04 9.74 13.63
CA LYS A 200 -12.13 9.25 14.68
C LYS A 200 -10.70 8.97 14.19
N TYR A 201 -10.50 8.74 12.88
CA TYR A 201 -9.17 8.46 12.31
C TYR A 201 -8.43 9.71 11.84
N GLU A 202 -9.12 10.83 11.65
CA GLU A 202 -8.53 12.09 11.15
C GLU A 202 -7.36 12.57 12.02
N GLN A 203 -7.46 12.42 13.35
CA GLN A 203 -6.44 12.82 14.31
C GLN A 203 -5.10 12.06 14.16
N PHE A 204 -5.07 10.95 13.45
CA PHE A 204 -3.87 10.15 13.21
C PHE A 204 -3.23 10.43 11.85
N ILE A 205 -3.82 11.32 11.02
CA ILE A 205 -3.36 11.61 9.68
C ILE A 205 -2.77 13.03 9.63
N TYR A 206 -1.52 13.11 9.21
CA TYR A 206 -0.74 14.33 9.10
C TYR A 206 -0.30 14.53 7.65
N PHE A 207 -0.27 15.79 7.22
CA PHE A 207 0.13 16.15 5.87
C PHE A 207 1.38 17.02 5.88
N TYR A 208 2.23 16.79 4.89
CA TYR A 208 3.38 17.61 4.59
C TYR A 208 3.41 17.95 3.10
N SER A 209 3.41 19.25 2.78
CA SER A 209 3.46 19.76 1.41
C SER A 209 4.89 19.73 0.91
N GLY A 210 5.15 19.05 -0.21
CA GLY A 210 6.49 18.98 -0.77
C GLY A 210 6.62 18.02 -1.94
N ASN A 211 7.75 18.05 -2.62
CA ASN A 211 8.05 17.21 -3.77
C ASN A 211 8.63 15.86 -3.33
N ILE A 212 8.17 14.79 -3.96
CA ILE A 212 8.59 13.41 -3.68
C ILE A 212 10.03 13.09 -4.13
N ASP A 213 10.62 13.91 -5.01
CA ASP A 213 11.99 13.81 -5.49
C ASP A 213 12.98 14.69 -4.71
N SER A 214 12.49 15.49 -3.76
CA SER A 214 13.32 16.39 -2.95
C SER A 214 13.91 15.65 -1.74
N TYR A 215 15.25 15.58 -1.67
CA TYR A 215 15.97 15.01 -0.53
C TYR A 215 15.57 15.63 0.81
N GLU A 216 15.47 16.98 0.89
CA GLU A 216 15.15 17.69 2.13
C GLU A 216 13.69 17.42 2.58
N HIS A 217 12.74 17.30 1.62
CA HIS A 217 11.37 16.97 1.96
C HIS A 217 11.25 15.53 2.48
N ILE A 218 11.90 14.55 1.82
CA ILE A 218 11.91 13.15 2.29
C ILE A 218 12.61 13.04 3.66
N LYS A 219 13.69 13.77 3.89
CA LYS A 219 14.39 13.82 5.17
C LYS A 219 13.50 14.35 6.30
N SER A 220 12.63 15.32 6.00
CA SER A 220 11.69 15.90 6.95
C SER A 220 10.61 14.92 7.43
N LEU A 221 10.44 13.76 6.77
CA LEU A 221 9.50 12.71 7.16
C LEU A 221 10.01 11.80 8.28
N ASN A 222 11.20 12.03 8.82
CA ASN A 222 11.86 11.19 9.84
C ASN A 222 11.88 9.68 9.48
N ILE A 223 12.29 9.38 8.24
CA ILE A 223 12.39 8.01 7.69
C ILE A 223 13.16 7.06 8.62
N HIS A 224 14.14 7.60 9.36
CA HIS A 224 14.93 6.81 10.30
C HIS A 224 14.09 6.11 11.37
N SER A 225 12.98 6.71 11.81
CA SER A 225 12.08 6.20 12.86
C SER A 225 10.72 5.73 12.32
N ALA A 226 10.55 5.65 10.99
CA ALA A 226 9.34 5.15 10.36
C ALA A 226 9.17 3.64 10.61
N LYS A 227 7.90 3.20 10.76
CA LYS A 227 7.48 1.80 10.87
C LYS A 227 7.41 1.14 9.49
N GLU A 228 6.78 1.80 8.52
CA GLU A 228 6.58 1.34 7.15
C GLU A 228 6.44 2.54 6.21
N VAL A 229 6.85 2.39 4.95
CA VAL A 229 6.77 3.44 3.94
C VAL A 229 6.05 2.93 2.71
N PHE A 230 5.16 3.76 2.15
CA PHE A 230 4.48 3.57 0.87
C PHE A 230 4.89 4.69 -0.08
N VAL A 231 5.53 4.35 -1.18
CA VAL A 231 5.89 5.28 -2.26
C VAL A 231 4.91 5.07 -3.39
N LEU A 232 3.95 5.99 -3.52
CA LEU A 232 2.86 5.90 -4.49
C LEU A 232 3.10 6.78 -5.72
N GLY A 233 3.81 7.92 -5.53
CA GLY A 233 3.90 8.96 -6.52
C GLY A 233 2.58 9.75 -6.66
N GLU A 234 2.61 10.79 -7.48
CA GLU A 234 1.43 11.63 -7.73
C GLU A 234 0.66 11.11 -8.96
N ASN A 235 -0.67 11.21 -8.92
CA ASN A 235 -1.49 10.83 -10.07
C ASN A 235 -1.15 11.68 -11.30
N SER A 236 -1.18 11.04 -12.47
CA SER A 236 -0.93 11.67 -13.77
C SER A 236 0.45 12.33 -13.94
N GLU A 237 1.40 12.05 -13.04
CA GLU A 237 2.74 12.60 -13.13
C GLU A 237 3.57 11.87 -14.20
N TYR A 238 4.19 12.65 -15.09
CA TYR A 238 5.12 12.08 -16.09
C TYR A 238 6.33 11.46 -15.40
N GLY A 239 6.66 10.21 -15.77
CA GLY A 239 7.80 9.51 -15.18
C GLY A 239 7.58 9.06 -13.71
N ARG A 240 6.34 8.94 -13.25
CA ARG A 240 5.96 8.54 -11.89
C ARG A 240 6.74 7.33 -11.38
N ASP A 241 6.80 6.24 -12.15
CA ASP A 241 7.51 5.02 -11.74
C ASP A 241 9.01 5.25 -11.53
N SER A 242 9.65 6.05 -12.39
CA SER A 242 11.07 6.42 -12.27
C SER A 242 11.33 7.30 -11.06
N LYS A 243 10.45 8.27 -10.78
CA LYS A 243 10.54 9.13 -9.59
C LYS A 243 10.37 8.33 -8.31
N ASN A 244 9.46 7.35 -8.31
CA ASN A 244 9.29 6.44 -7.19
C ASN A 244 10.58 5.67 -6.90
N LEU A 245 11.31 5.19 -7.91
CA LEU A 245 12.60 4.51 -7.74
C LEU A 245 13.68 5.43 -7.15
N GLU A 246 13.78 6.69 -7.63
CA GLU A 246 14.72 7.67 -7.04
C GLU A 246 14.37 8.01 -5.58
N CYS A 247 13.08 8.09 -5.27
CA CYS A 247 12.61 8.27 -3.91
C CYS A 247 13.07 7.10 -3.01
N VAL A 248 12.95 5.85 -3.48
CA VAL A 248 13.42 4.66 -2.75
C VAL A 248 14.92 4.71 -2.46
N LYS A 249 15.74 5.14 -3.41
CA LYS A 249 17.20 5.33 -3.19
C LYS A 249 17.47 6.33 -2.08
N THR A 250 16.72 7.44 -2.07
CA THR A 250 16.82 8.45 -1.02
C THR A 250 16.40 7.91 0.34
N ILE A 251 15.29 7.16 0.41
CA ILE A 251 14.83 6.49 1.63
C ILE A 251 15.88 5.53 2.17
N ALA A 252 16.51 4.71 1.31
CA ALA A 252 17.54 3.75 1.71
C ALA A 252 18.75 4.45 2.36
N LYS A 253 19.17 5.59 1.80
CA LYS A 253 20.26 6.41 2.34
C LYS A 253 19.89 7.05 3.70
N LEU A 254 18.65 7.57 3.81
CA LEU A 254 18.16 8.24 5.03
C LEU A 254 17.87 7.26 6.17
N ARG A 255 17.43 6.03 5.86
CA ARG A 255 17.19 5.01 6.88
C ARG A 255 18.47 4.68 7.65
N GLY A 256 19.59 4.57 6.92
CA GLY A 256 20.86 4.19 7.50
C GLY A 256 20.86 2.76 8.04
N THR A 257 21.92 2.41 8.77
CA THR A 257 22.09 1.09 9.38
C THR A 257 22.01 1.19 10.91
N GLY A 258 21.74 0.07 11.59
CA GLY A 258 21.64 0.01 13.06
C GLY A 258 20.21 -0.04 13.59
N LYS A 259 19.20 0.00 12.72
CA LYS A 259 17.78 -0.30 13.02
C LYS A 259 17.29 -1.48 12.19
N GLU A 260 16.12 -1.99 12.53
CA GLU A 260 15.44 -3.00 11.74
C GLU A 260 15.26 -2.55 10.28
N ILE A 261 15.29 -3.52 9.36
CA ILE A 261 15.11 -3.27 7.94
C ILE A 261 13.70 -2.73 7.72
N LEU A 262 13.62 -1.56 7.10
CA LEU A 262 12.36 -0.86 6.83
C LEU A 262 11.68 -1.43 5.59
N THR A 263 10.42 -1.82 5.69
CA THR A 263 9.62 -2.18 4.51
C THR A 263 9.22 -0.93 3.75
N VAL A 264 9.54 -0.91 2.46
CA VAL A 264 9.18 0.17 1.52
C VAL A 264 8.35 -0.43 0.40
N ASN A 265 7.03 -0.22 0.47
CA ASN A 265 6.07 -0.63 -0.56
C ASN A 265 6.06 0.41 -1.67
N VAL A 266 6.27 0.00 -2.91
CA VAL A 266 6.43 0.92 -4.05
C VAL A 266 5.42 0.59 -5.12
N GLN A 267 4.52 1.53 -5.39
CA GLN A 267 3.57 1.39 -6.48
C GLN A 267 4.23 1.65 -7.83
N PHE A 268 4.00 0.75 -8.75
CA PHE A 268 4.23 0.94 -10.18
C PHE A 268 2.88 1.13 -10.86
N ASP A 269 2.72 2.25 -11.52
CA ASP A 269 1.48 2.58 -12.23
C ASP A 269 1.37 1.77 -13.52
N LYS A 270 2.46 1.71 -14.29
CA LYS A 270 2.50 0.98 -15.54
C LYS A 270 2.84 -0.50 -15.34
N LEU A 271 1.98 -1.39 -15.84
CA LEU A 271 2.23 -2.83 -15.79
C LEU A 271 3.52 -3.22 -16.51
N THR A 272 3.91 -2.48 -17.57
CA THR A 272 5.18 -2.69 -18.30
C THR A 272 6.40 -2.40 -17.46
N SER A 273 6.41 -1.27 -16.72
CA SER A 273 7.48 -0.94 -15.77
C SER A 273 7.57 -1.99 -14.67
N TYR A 274 6.42 -2.38 -14.11
CA TYR A 274 6.33 -3.40 -13.08
C TYR A 274 6.86 -4.77 -13.55
N SER A 275 6.47 -5.22 -14.73
CA SER A 275 6.97 -6.47 -15.31
C SER A 275 8.48 -6.44 -15.54
N THR A 276 9.05 -5.27 -15.84
CA THR A 276 10.50 -5.10 -15.95
C THR A 276 11.17 -5.30 -14.59
N ILE A 277 10.62 -4.70 -13.53
CA ILE A 277 11.12 -4.86 -12.15
C ILE A 277 11.05 -6.32 -11.69
N GLN A 278 10.04 -7.08 -12.10
CA GLN A 278 9.96 -8.52 -11.82
C GLN A 278 11.08 -9.33 -12.48
N LYS A 279 11.63 -8.85 -13.60
CA LYS A 279 12.67 -9.55 -14.39
C LYS A 279 14.10 -9.21 -13.98
N ILE A 280 14.32 -8.06 -13.33
CA ILE A 280 15.63 -7.56 -12.90
C ILE A 280 15.69 -7.46 -11.39
N SER A 281 16.91 -7.60 -10.83
CA SER A 281 17.11 -7.42 -9.39
C SER A 281 17.56 -6.00 -9.09
N LEU A 282 16.72 -5.22 -8.42
CA LEU A 282 17.03 -3.86 -7.98
C LEU A 282 17.36 -3.77 -6.49
N SER A 283 17.10 -4.80 -5.70
CA SER A 283 17.30 -4.77 -4.25
C SER A 283 18.74 -4.42 -3.85
N ASP A 284 19.72 -4.74 -4.68
CA ASP A 284 21.13 -4.44 -4.42
C ASP A 284 21.49 -2.97 -4.71
N GLU A 285 20.67 -2.27 -5.48
CA GLU A 285 20.83 -0.83 -5.75
C GLU A 285 20.35 0.06 -4.58
N PHE A 286 19.49 -0.49 -3.70
CA PHE A 286 18.89 0.26 -2.60
C PHE A 286 19.63 0.00 -1.27
N ARG A 287 20.83 0.56 -1.18
CA ARG A 287 21.70 0.42 0.00
C ARG A 287 21.84 1.72 0.76
N ALA A 288 22.10 1.63 2.05
CA ALA A 288 22.50 2.76 2.88
C ALA A 288 23.88 3.31 2.44
N SER A 289 24.26 4.47 2.95
CA SER A 289 25.53 5.13 2.62
C SER A 289 26.77 4.30 2.96
N ASP A 290 26.67 3.35 3.90
CA ASP A 290 27.73 2.40 4.28
C ASP A 290 27.72 1.10 3.44
N GLY A 291 26.90 1.04 2.39
CA GLY A 291 26.77 -0.11 1.49
C GLY A 291 25.94 -1.27 2.04
N LYS A 292 25.41 -1.16 3.26
CA LYS A 292 24.58 -2.21 3.85
C LYS A 292 23.11 -2.03 3.47
N ARG A 293 22.35 -3.13 3.54
CA ARG A 293 20.90 -3.10 3.29
C ARG A 293 20.18 -2.46 4.47
N SER A 294 19.39 -1.44 4.21
CA SER A 294 18.60 -0.70 5.21
C SER A 294 17.10 -0.80 4.97
N ILE A 295 16.69 -1.23 3.78
CA ILE A 295 15.28 -1.35 3.40
C ILE A 295 14.99 -2.71 2.77
N TYR A 296 13.73 -3.14 2.88
CA TYR A 296 13.12 -4.19 2.09
C TYR A 296 12.26 -3.52 1.00
N PHE A 297 12.75 -3.56 -0.24
CA PHE A 297 12.03 -3.07 -1.42
C PHE A 297 10.93 -4.04 -1.80
N ARG A 298 9.68 -3.57 -1.83
CA ARG A 298 8.49 -4.35 -2.14
C ARG A 298 7.64 -3.65 -3.19
N PRO A 299 7.88 -3.94 -4.48
CA PRO A 299 7.07 -3.37 -5.55
C PRO A 299 5.70 -4.03 -5.62
N PHE A 300 4.67 -3.24 -6.00
CA PHE A 300 3.34 -3.73 -6.30
C PHE A 300 2.69 -2.94 -7.44
N ASN A 301 1.71 -3.57 -8.10
CA ASN A 301 0.90 -2.97 -9.15
C ASN A 301 -0.58 -3.20 -8.87
N PHE A 302 -1.41 -2.18 -9.05
CA PHE A 302 -2.84 -2.23 -8.77
C PHE A 302 -3.57 -3.31 -9.60
N TYR A 303 -3.24 -3.43 -10.88
CA TYR A 303 -3.90 -4.37 -11.79
C TYR A 303 -3.53 -5.82 -11.47
N GLU A 304 -2.26 -6.08 -11.18
CA GLU A 304 -1.82 -7.41 -10.74
C GLU A 304 -2.45 -7.79 -9.39
N ASN A 305 -2.50 -6.86 -8.45
CA ASN A 305 -3.15 -7.10 -7.17
C ASN A 305 -4.60 -7.55 -7.36
N TRP A 306 -5.36 -6.91 -8.25
CA TRP A 306 -6.72 -7.34 -8.56
C TRP A 306 -6.78 -8.71 -9.24
N ALA A 307 -5.87 -9.02 -10.16
CA ALA A 307 -5.80 -10.33 -10.79
C ALA A 307 -5.52 -11.43 -9.75
N ARG A 308 -4.61 -11.18 -8.81
CA ARG A 308 -4.32 -12.09 -7.68
C ARG A 308 -5.51 -12.26 -6.75
N LEU A 309 -6.27 -11.19 -6.47
CA LEU A 309 -7.49 -11.25 -5.67
C LEU A 309 -8.60 -12.08 -6.32
N LEU A 310 -8.70 -12.06 -7.65
CA LEU A 310 -9.70 -12.81 -8.39
C LEU A 310 -9.34 -14.29 -8.54
N TRP A 311 -8.09 -14.61 -8.84
CA TRP A 311 -7.67 -15.97 -9.17
C TRP A 311 -6.90 -16.68 -8.07
N GLY A 312 -6.25 -15.93 -7.16
CA GLY A 312 -5.37 -16.48 -6.14
C GLY A 312 -6.07 -16.97 -4.88
N PHE A 313 -5.24 -17.33 -3.91
CA PHE A 313 -5.65 -17.90 -2.62
C PHE A 313 -6.52 -16.98 -1.75
N ASN A 314 -6.37 -15.66 -1.86
CA ASN A 314 -6.97 -14.71 -0.92
C ASN A 314 -8.51 -14.65 -1.00
N GLY A 315 -9.15 -15.80 -0.92
CA GLY A 315 -10.59 -15.97 -0.81
C GLY A 315 -11.27 -15.27 0.37
N ASN A 316 -10.50 -14.55 1.22
CA ASN A 316 -11.04 -13.76 2.32
C ASN A 316 -11.71 -12.44 1.88
N ILE A 317 -11.64 -12.07 0.61
CA ILE A 317 -12.51 -11.00 0.09
C ILE A 317 -13.95 -11.52 -0.06
N GLY A 318 -14.29 -12.49 0.77
CA GLY A 318 -15.54 -13.21 0.79
C GLY A 318 -15.69 -14.11 -0.43
N ASN A 319 -16.37 -15.18 -0.33
CA ASN A 319 -16.72 -16.14 -1.40
C ASN A 319 -17.39 -15.52 -2.65
N LYS A 320 -17.21 -14.21 -2.85
CA LYS A 320 -17.84 -13.41 -3.90
C LYS A 320 -17.22 -13.65 -5.28
N TYR A 321 -15.91 -13.98 -5.30
CA TYR A 321 -15.20 -14.31 -6.51
C TYR A 321 -14.75 -15.76 -6.40
N ASP A 322 -15.56 -16.68 -6.94
CA ASP A 322 -15.11 -18.04 -7.08
C ASP A 322 -13.98 -18.07 -8.12
N ARG A 323 -12.98 -18.90 -7.85
CA ARG A 323 -11.89 -19.14 -8.80
C ARG A 323 -12.43 -19.68 -10.13
N LEU A 324 -11.57 -19.66 -11.13
CA LEU A 324 -11.94 -20.09 -12.49
C LEU A 324 -12.41 -21.55 -12.51
N ASP A 325 -11.91 -22.42 -11.61
CA ASP A 325 -12.33 -23.80 -11.40
C ASP A 325 -13.50 -23.91 -10.40
N TYR A 326 -14.58 -23.23 -10.65
CA TYR A 326 -15.73 -23.15 -9.74
C TYR A 326 -16.55 -24.46 -9.58
N ARG A 327 -16.27 -25.46 -10.40
CA ARG A 327 -16.67 -26.87 -10.21
C ARG A 327 -15.43 -27.74 -10.07
N GLU A 328 -15.58 -28.95 -9.54
CA GLU A 328 -14.50 -29.93 -9.51
C GLU A 328 -14.18 -30.38 -10.95
N MET A 329 -12.87 -30.43 -11.27
CA MET A 329 -12.41 -30.74 -12.63
C MET A 329 -12.51 -32.25 -12.87
N GLU A 330 -13.45 -32.64 -13.72
CA GLU A 330 -13.56 -34.00 -14.25
C GLU A 330 -12.62 -34.18 -15.46
N GLU A 331 -12.45 -35.43 -15.94
CA GLU A 331 -11.47 -35.80 -16.96
C GLU A 331 -11.56 -34.94 -18.24
N ASP A 332 -12.78 -34.68 -18.74
CA ASP A 332 -13.01 -33.96 -19.99
C ASP A 332 -13.34 -32.45 -19.78
N MET A 333 -13.37 -31.97 -18.54
CA MET A 333 -13.69 -30.57 -18.20
C MET A 333 -12.50 -29.65 -18.40
N TYR A 334 -12.77 -28.40 -18.80
CA TYR A 334 -11.75 -27.37 -18.95
C TYR A 334 -12.25 -26.01 -18.51
N VAL A 335 -11.35 -25.19 -18.01
CA VAL A 335 -11.62 -23.78 -17.77
C VAL A 335 -11.50 -23.02 -19.08
N HIS A 336 -12.46 -22.13 -19.37
CA HIS A 336 -12.38 -21.16 -20.44
C HIS A 336 -12.55 -19.74 -19.90
N LEU A 337 -11.48 -18.98 -19.90
CA LEU A 337 -11.47 -17.56 -19.55
C LEU A 337 -11.54 -16.71 -20.81
N VAL A 338 -12.59 -15.88 -20.95
CA VAL A 338 -12.71 -14.90 -22.03
C VAL A 338 -12.47 -13.50 -21.44
N ILE A 339 -11.39 -12.85 -21.85
CA ILE A 339 -11.03 -11.50 -21.42
C ILE A 339 -11.40 -10.53 -22.54
N VAL A 340 -12.26 -9.54 -22.23
CA VAL A 340 -12.68 -8.48 -23.15
C VAL A 340 -12.04 -7.16 -22.74
N GLY A 341 -11.10 -6.67 -23.56
CA GLY A 341 -10.21 -5.54 -23.29
C GLY A 341 -8.80 -5.98 -22.94
N PHE A 342 -7.81 -5.59 -23.76
CA PHE A 342 -6.40 -5.97 -23.61
C PHE A 342 -5.54 -4.82 -23.07
N ASN A 343 -6.13 -3.96 -22.23
CA ASN A 343 -5.46 -2.92 -21.47
C ASN A 343 -4.68 -3.50 -20.27
N SER A 344 -4.18 -2.65 -19.38
CA SER A 344 -3.39 -3.09 -18.19
C SER A 344 -4.13 -4.13 -17.34
N MET A 345 -5.45 -3.97 -17.11
CA MET A 345 -6.24 -4.93 -16.35
C MET A 345 -6.35 -6.27 -17.09
N GLY A 346 -6.71 -6.26 -18.38
CA GLY A 346 -6.83 -7.50 -19.17
C GLY A 346 -5.50 -8.24 -19.29
N ARG A 347 -4.38 -7.52 -19.46
CA ARG A 347 -3.04 -8.12 -19.46
C ARG A 347 -2.68 -8.72 -18.10
N ALA A 348 -3.02 -8.04 -17.00
CA ALA A 348 -2.80 -8.56 -15.65
C ALA A 348 -3.63 -9.84 -15.39
N LEU A 349 -4.92 -9.85 -15.77
CA LEU A 349 -5.78 -11.04 -15.69
C LEU A 349 -5.23 -12.20 -16.50
N LEU A 350 -4.74 -11.96 -17.72
CA LEU A 350 -4.12 -12.99 -18.55
C LEU A 350 -2.87 -13.56 -17.86
N LEU A 351 -1.93 -12.71 -17.44
CA LEU A 351 -0.66 -13.15 -16.85
C LEU A 351 -0.89 -13.93 -15.55
N GLU A 352 -1.83 -13.52 -14.73
CA GLU A 352 -2.15 -14.24 -13.50
C GLU A 352 -2.87 -15.56 -13.80
N ALA A 353 -3.79 -15.59 -14.77
CA ALA A 353 -4.40 -16.84 -15.19
C ALA A 353 -3.36 -17.85 -15.72
N LEU A 354 -2.33 -17.37 -16.44
CA LEU A 354 -1.22 -18.22 -16.89
C LEU A 354 -0.40 -18.79 -15.73
N ARG A 355 -0.42 -18.17 -14.54
CA ARG A 355 0.26 -18.68 -13.33
C ARG A 355 -0.62 -19.57 -12.47
N GLN A 356 -1.96 -19.44 -12.56
CA GLN A 356 -2.89 -20.07 -11.63
C GLN A 356 -3.73 -21.20 -12.23
N CYS A 357 -3.87 -21.28 -13.56
CA CYS A 357 -4.82 -22.19 -14.21
C CYS A 357 -4.21 -23.52 -14.65
N HIS A 358 -3.59 -24.20 -13.68
CA HIS A 358 -2.99 -25.53 -13.87
C HIS A 358 -3.83 -26.57 -13.14
N TYR A 359 -4.37 -27.56 -13.85
CA TYR A 359 -5.36 -28.50 -13.31
C TYR A 359 -4.93 -29.97 -13.47
N PRO A 360 -5.45 -30.88 -12.61
CA PRO A 360 -4.97 -32.25 -12.54
C PRO A 360 -5.37 -33.12 -13.74
N ASN A 361 -6.31 -32.67 -14.55
CA ASN A 361 -6.81 -33.43 -15.72
C ASN A 361 -6.00 -33.20 -17.01
N PHE A 362 -4.99 -32.32 -16.99
CA PHE A 362 -4.06 -32.19 -18.10
C PHE A 362 -3.06 -33.36 -18.11
N VAL A 363 -2.98 -34.07 -19.24
CA VAL A 363 -1.98 -35.11 -19.49
C VAL A 363 -1.31 -34.80 -20.80
N GLU A 364 -0.01 -34.52 -20.76
CA GLU A 364 0.78 -34.21 -21.96
C GLU A 364 0.79 -35.40 -22.92
N GLY A 365 0.54 -35.16 -24.22
CA GLY A 365 0.39 -36.20 -25.24
C GLY A 365 -0.98 -36.89 -25.22
N GLY A 366 -1.85 -36.56 -24.27
CA GLY A 366 -3.14 -37.23 -24.08
C GLY A 366 -3.01 -38.59 -23.38
N LYS A 367 -4.15 -39.19 -23.04
CA LYS A 367 -4.23 -40.51 -22.39
C LYS A 367 -5.24 -41.40 -23.10
N ASP A 368 -4.91 -42.63 -23.28
CA ASP A 368 -5.81 -43.67 -23.85
C ASP A 368 -6.45 -43.26 -25.19
N GLY A 369 -5.71 -42.54 -26.05
CA GLY A 369 -6.18 -42.08 -27.37
C GLY A 369 -7.05 -40.79 -27.30
N LYS A 370 -7.29 -40.24 -26.13
CA LYS A 370 -7.96 -38.93 -25.94
C LYS A 370 -6.99 -37.77 -26.19
N LYS A 371 -7.53 -36.65 -26.69
CA LYS A 371 -6.76 -35.40 -26.84
C LYS A 371 -6.44 -34.78 -25.47
N GLU A 372 -5.36 -34.03 -25.44
CA GLU A 372 -5.02 -33.17 -24.27
C GLU A 372 -6.15 -32.23 -23.95
N VAL A 373 -6.53 -32.17 -22.66
CA VAL A 373 -7.50 -31.21 -22.13
C VAL A 373 -6.73 -30.01 -21.59
N LYS A 374 -6.85 -28.86 -22.25
CA LYS A 374 -6.13 -27.63 -21.89
C LYS A 374 -7.06 -26.57 -21.35
N THR A 375 -6.57 -25.79 -20.40
CA THR A 375 -7.17 -24.50 -20.08
C THR A 375 -7.19 -23.61 -21.30
N ARG A 376 -8.30 -22.93 -21.58
CA ARG A 376 -8.44 -22.01 -22.72
C ARG A 376 -8.54 -20.57 -22.24
N ILE A 377 -7.79 -19.70 -22.87
CA ILE A 377 -7.89 -18.25 -22.62
C ILE A 377 -8.10 -17.56 -23.96
N THR A 378 -9.23 -16.87 -24.11
CA THR A 378 -9.53 -16.07 -25.30
C THR A 378 -9.48 -14.59 -24.93
N VAL A 379 -8.60 -13.83 -25.57
CA VAL A 379 -8.48 -12.38 -25.34
C VAL A 379 -9.05 -11.64 -26.54
N VAL A 380 -10.04 -10.79 -26.30
CA VAL A 380 -10.79 -10.03 -27.32
C VAL A 380 -10.52 -8.55 -27.17
N ASP A 381 -9.97 -7.90 -28.18
CA ASP A 381 -9.81 -6.45 -28.23
C ASP A 381 -9.90 -5.94 -29.68
N LYS A 382 -10.49 -4.78 -29.87
CA LYS A 382 -10.60 -4.13 -31.21
C LYS A 382 -9.26 -3.69 -31.76
N GLU A 383 -8.29 -3.42 -30.91
CA GLU A 383 -6.92 -2.97 -31.21
C GLU A 383 -5.89 -4.10 -31.04
N MET A 384 -6.32 -5.35 -30.98
CA MET A 384 -5.45 -6.50 -30.73
C MET A 384 -4.27 -6.58 -31.69
N LYS A 385 -4.47 -6.24 -32.97
CA LYS A 385 -3.39 -6.27 -33.97
C LYS A 385 -2.20 -5.35 -33.62
N ASP A 386 -2.50 -4.21 -32.99
CA ASP A 386 -1.48 -3.21 -32.66
C ASP A 386 -0.85 -3.50 -31.29
N MET A 387 -1.62 -4.04 -30.36
CA MET A 387 -1.17 -4.32 -29.00
C MET A 387 -0.40 -5.64 -28.84
N LEU A 388 -0.75 -6.65 -29.61
CA LEU A 388 -0.22 -8.01 -29.48
C LEU A 388 1.29 -8.10 -29.76
N PRO A 389 1.86 -7.45 -30.80
CA PRO A 389 3.29 -7.54 -31.08
C PRO A 389 4.16 -7.03 -29.92
N GLU A 390 3.77 -5.92 -29.28
CA GLU A 390 4.45 -5.38 -28.09
C GLU A 390 4.38 -6.36 -26.93
N PHE A 391 3.21 -6.93 -26.67
CA PHE A 391 3.01 -7.90 -25.60
C PHE A 391 3.84 -9.17 -25.80
N LEU A 392 3.86 -9.73 -27.01
CA LEU A 392 4.66 -10.92 -27.32
C LEU A 392 6.17 -10.64 -27.28
N ALA A 393 6.60 -9.42 -27.63
CA ALA A 393 8.00 -9.02 -27.46
C ALA A 393 8.39 -8.94 -25.97
N GLN A 394 7.47 -8.51 -25.11
CA GLN A 394 7.69 -8.46 -23.67
C GLN A 394 7.68 -9.87 -23.02
N TYR A 395 6.88 -10.80 -23.56
CA TYR A 395 6.70 -12.17 -23.07
C TYR A 395 6.96 -13.22 -24.19
N PRO A 396 8.22 -13.38 -24.65
CA PRO A 396 8.53 -14.14 -25.86
C PRO A 396 8.36 -15.66 -25.69
N TYR A 397 8.31 -16.17 -24.46
CA TYR A 397 8.34 -17.61 -24.19
C TYR A 397 7.02 -18.18 -23.67
N LEU A 398 5.88 -17.49 -23.88
CA LEU A 398 4.57 -18.01 -23.47
C LEU A 398 4.20 -19.34 -24.17
N ASN A 399 4.78 -19.63 -25.34
CA ASN A 399 4.60 -20.90 -26.06
C ASN A 399 5.21 -22.11 -25.34
N GLN A 400 6.02 -21.92 -24.31
CA GLN A 400 6.54 -22.98 -23.45
C GLN A 400 5.50 -23.51 -22.46
N ILE A 401 4.41 -22.76 -22.20
CA ILE A 401 3.29 -23.16 -21.34
C ILE A 401 2.44 -24.16 -22.15
N LYS A 402 2.42 -25.44 -21.76
CA LYS A 402 1.87 -26.54 -22.59
C LYS A 402 0.41 -26.87 -22.30
N ASP A 403 -0.03 -26.65 -21.06
CA ASP A 403 -1.38 -26.98 -20.59
C ASP A 403 -2.40 -25.84 -20.74
N ILE A 404 -1.98 -24.69 -21.28
CA ILE A 404 -2.85 -23.53 -21.53
C ILE A 404 -2.79 -23.13 -23.01
N GLU A 405 -3.97 -22.99 -23.63
CA GLU A 405 -4.14 -22.49 -25.00
C GLU A 405 -4.60 -21.03 -24.97
N ILE A 406 -3.83 -20.12 -25.60
CA ILE A 406 -4.16 -18.70 -25.68
C ILE A 406 -4.60 -18.36 -27.09
N LYS A 407 -5.77 -17.73 -27.22
CA LYS A 407 -6.32 -17.23 -28.47
C LYS A 407 -6.54 -15.72 -28.42
N TYR A 408 -5.95 -15.01 -29.35
CA TYR A 408 -6.12 -13.57 -29.49
C TYR A 408 -7.09 -13.26 -30.62
N VAL A 409 -8.12 -12.46 -30.32
CA VAL A 409 -9.19 -12.12 -31.27
C VAL A 409 -9.22 -10.60 -31.46
N ASN A 410 -8.96 -10.17 -32.71
CA ASN A 410 -9.12 -8.77 -33.07
C ASN A 410 -10.58 -8.51 -33.42
N GLY A 411 -11.29 -7.81 -32.54
CA GLY A 411 -12.71 -7.55 -32.69
C GLY A 411 -13.37 -7.09 -31.38
N LYS A 412 -14.68 -7.04 -31.40
CA LYS A 412 -15.50 -6.67 -30.23
C LYS A 412 -16.27 -7.89 -29.73
N VAL A 413 -16.68 -7.86 -28.48
CA VAL A 413 -17.52 -8.93 -27.89
C VAL A 413 -18.89 -9.03 -28.60
N GLN A 414 -19.37 -7.94 -29.20
CA GLN A 414 -20.60 -7.90 -29.97
C GLN A 414 -20.50 -8.59 -31.35
N ASP A 415 -19.30 -8.88 -31.83
CA ASP A 415 -19.11 -9.52 -33.12
C ASP A 415 -19.73 -10.92 -33.13
N PRO A 416 -20.42 -11.34 -34.22
CA PRO A 416 -21.10 -12.63 -34.27
C PRO A 416 -20.22 -13.83 -33.91
N LYS A 417 -18.96 -13.80 -34.31
CA LYS A 417 -17.99 -14.85 -34.00
C LYS A 417 -17.74 -15.01 -32.51
N VAL A 418 -17.62 -13.89 -31.78
CA VAL A 418 -17.38 -13.92 -30.33
C VAL A 418 -18.66 -14.28 -29.58
N ARG A 419 -19.81 -13.71 -30.01
CA ARG A 419 -21.12 -14.04 -29.44
C ARG A 419 -21.45 -15.53 -29.55
N ASN A 420 -21.21 -16.12 -30.72
CA ASN A 420 -21.44 -17.55 -30.93
C ASN A 420 -20.51 -18.40 -30.05
N LEU A 421 -19.22 -18.04 -29.95
CA LEU A 421 -18.28 -18.69 -29.04
C LEU A 421 -18.81 -18.69 -27.59
N LEU A 422 -19.27 -17.56 -27.09
CA LEU A 422 -19.80 -17.47 -25.72
C LEU A 422 -21.04 -18.35 -25.52
N ILE A 423 -21.93 -18.42 -26.50
CA ILE A 423 -23.12 -19.26 -26.45
C ILE A 423 -22.75 -20.75 -26.48
N GLU A 424 -21.87 -21.14 -27.41
CA GLU A 424 -21.40 -22.53 -27.56
C GLU A 424 -20.70 -23.02 -26.29
N GLU A 425 -19.83 -22.20 -25.71
CA GLU A 425 -19.12 -22.56 -24.47
C GLU A 425 -20.04 -22.58 -23.25
N THR A 426 -21.07 -21.71 -23.20
CA THR A 426 -22.06 -21.74 -22.12
C THR A 426 -22.96 -22.97 -22.19
N GLU A 427 -23.31 -23.43 -23.40
CA GLU A 427 -24.11 -24.65 -23.63
C GLU A 427 -23.27 -25.94 -23.43
N ASN A 428 -21.94 -25.85 -23.43
CA ASN A 428 -21.04 -26.98 -23.23
C ASN A 428 -20.82 -27.30 -21.74
N TRP A 429 -21.37 -28.37 -21.25
CA TRP A 429 -21.24 -28.79 -19.86
C TRP A 429 -19.78 -28.95 -19.38
N ASN A 430 -18.86 -29.33 -20.26
CA ASN A 430 -17.45 -29.53 -19.94
C ASN A 430 -16.68 -28.21 -19.81
N ALA A 431 -17.23 -27.09 -20.27
CA ALA A 431 -16.60 -25.77 -20.18
C ALA A 431 -17.00 -25.04 -18.89
N LEU A 432 -16.00 -24.64 -18.11
CA LEU A 432 -16.18 -23.72 -17.00
C LEU A 432 -15.90 -22.30 -17.51
N LEU A 433 -16.95 -21.62 -18.01
CA LEU A 433 -16.81 -20.36 -18.69
C LEU A 433 -16.85 -19.18 -17.70
N THR A 434 -15.81 -18.35 -17.74
CA THR A 434 -15.76 -17.04 -17.09
C THR A 434 -15.50 -15.94 -18.13
N VAL A 435 -16.32 -14.91 -18.16
CA VAL A 435 -16.18 -13.74 -19.05
C VAL A 435 -15.79 -12.53 -18.22
N ALA A 436 -14.60 -12.01 -18.38
CA ALA A 436 -14.08 -10.84 -17.70
C ALA A 436 -14.10 -9.62 -18.64
N ILE A 437 -14.97 -8.65 -18.38
CA ILE A 437 -15.09 -7.41 -19.14
C ILE A 437 -14.26 -6.33 -18.44
N CYS A 438 -13.15 -5.93 -19.04
CA CYS A 438 -12.20 -5.00 -18.46
C CYS A 438 -11.79 -3.90 -19.45
N LEU A 439 -12.78 -3.26 -20.09
CA LEU A 439 -12.54 -2.11 -20.94
C LEU A 439 -11.95 -0.95 -20.13
N GLU A 440 -11.33 0.00 -20.81
CA GLU A 440 -10.72 1.16 -20.14
C GLU A 440 -11.76 2.03 -19.44
N ASP A 441 -12.89 2.23 -20.11
CA ASP A 441 -14.07 2.92 -19.58
C ASP A 441 -14.93 1.95 -18.76
N PRO A 442 -15.12 2.19 -17.44
CA PRO A 442 -15.93 1.35 -16.56
C PRO A 442 -17.42 1.32 -16.95
N ASP A 443 -17.98 2.43 -17.42
CA ASP A 443 -19.39 2.51 -17.83
C ASP A 443 -19.63 1.69 -19.11
N LEU A 444 -18.67 1.74 -20.03
CA LEU A 444 -18.67 0.88 -21.20
C LEU A 444 -18.50 -0.59 -20.84
N SER A 445 -17.70 -0.90 -19.83
CA SER A 445 -17.56 -2.27 -19.31
C SER A 445 -18.89 -2.79 -18.77
N LEU A 446 -19.61 -1.97 -17.97
CA LEU A 446 -20.90 -2.33 -17.41
C LEU A 446 -21.93 -2.58 -18.52
N SER A 447 -22.11 -1.62 -19.42
CA SER A 447 -23.08 -1.76 -20.53
C SER A 447 -22.76 -2.96 -21.42
N THR A 448 -21.49 -3.19 -21.72
CA THR A 448 -21.04 -4.34 -22.52
C THR A 448 -21.33 -5.67 -21.81
N GLY A 449 -21.06 -5.77 -20.53
CA GLY A 449 -21.29 -6.98 -19.73
C GLY A 449 -22.78 -7.33 -19.61
N LEU A 450 -23.62 -6.33 -19.34
CA LEU A 450 -25.07 -6.54 -19.24
C LEU A 450 -25.77 -6.79 -20.59
N CYS A 451 -25.13 -6.43 -21.71
CA CYS A 451 -25.62 -6.65 -23.08
C CYS A 451 -25.03 -7.93 -23.75
N LEU A 452 -24.41 -8.82 -22.99
CA LEU A 452 -24.05 -10.15 -23.50
C LEU A 452 -25.31 -10.92 -23.95
N PRO A 453 -25.16 -11.95 -24.81
CA PRO A 453 -26.31 -12.78 -25.22
C PRO A 453 -27.08 -13.34 -24.02
N ASP A 454 -28.40 -13.32 -24.05
CA ASP A 454 -29.25 -13.85 -22.97
C ASP A 454 -28.91 -15.26 -22.55
N LYS A 455 -28.53 -16.11 -23.50
CA LYS A 455 -28.10 -17.49 -23.29
C LYS A 455 -26.86 -17.63 -22.40
N VAL A 456 -26.08 -16.55 -22.23
CA VAL A 456 -24.93 -16.53 -21.30
C VAL A 456 -25.41 -16.51 -19.85
N PHE A 457 -26.58 -15.91 -19.58
CA PHE A 457 -27.11 -15.74 -18.24
C PHE A 457 -28.11 -16.83 -17.84
N TYR A 458 -28.99 -17.23 -18.78
CA TYR A 458 -30.04 -18.21 -18.51
C TYR A 458 -30.42 -19.03 -19.73
N LYS A 459 -31.07 -20.16 -19.50
CA LYS A 459 -31.72 -21.01 -20.48
C LYS A 459 -33.17 -21.28 -20.06
N ILE A 460 -34.00 -21.62 -21.02
CA ILE A 460 -35.38 -22.04 -20.76
C ILE A 460 -35.48 -23.53 -21.07
N GLU A 461 -35.67 -24.34 -20.04
CA GLU A 461 -35.87 -25.79 -20.15
C GLU A 461 -37.15 -26.17 -19.38
N ASP A 462 -37.96 -27.01 -19.97
CA ASP A 462 -39.24 -27.47 -19.40
C ASP A 462 -40.16 -26.35 -18.91
N ASN A 463 -40.26 -25.24 -19.67
CA ASN A 463 -40.97 -24.02 -19.33
C ASN A 463 -40.51 -23.33 -18.02
N LYS A 464 -39.28 -23.58 -17.58
CA LYS A 464 -38.66 -22.91 -16.43
C LYS A 464 -37.39 -22.19 -16.84
N ILE A 465 -37.16 -21.05 -16.22
CA ILE A 465 -35.91 -20.32 -16.34
C ILE A 465 -34.89 -20.97 -15.42
N GLN A 466 -33.73 -21.35 -15.97
CA GLN A 466 -32.59 -21.86 -15.23
C GLN A 466 -31.39 -20.96 -15.51
N HIS A 467 -30.69 -20.52 -14.46
CA HIS A 467 -29.44 -19.80 -14.62
C HIS A 467 -28.34 -20.71 -15.15
N THR A 468 -27.47 -20.17 -15.99
CA THR A 468 -26.28 -20.88 -16.42
C THR A 468 -25.21 -20.81 -15.33
N ASP A 469 -24.19 -21.66 -15.43
CA ASP A 469 -23.01 -21.59 -14.55
C ASP A 469 -21.99 -20.53 -15.00
N THR A 470 -22.19 -19.91 -16.16
CA THR A 470 -21.27 -18.91 -16.71
C THR A 470 -21.16 -17.70 -15.77
N ARG A 471 -19.95 -17.33 -15.48
CA ARG A 471 -19.64 -16.16 -14.64
C ARG A 471 -19.26 -14.98 -15.48
N VAL A 472 -19.78 -13.80 -15.12
CA VAL A 472 -19.46 -12.55 -15.79
C VAL A 472 -18.88 -11.59 -14.76
N LEU A 473 -17.63 -11.20 -14.98
CA LEU A 473 -16.91 -10.23 -14.15
C LEU A 473 -16.84 -8.91 -14.91
N ILE A 474 -17.26 -7.81 -14.28
CA ILE A 474 -17.31 -6.49 -14.90
C ILE A 474 -16.43 -5.53 -14.11
N ARG A 475 -15.44 -4.94 -14.78
CA ARG A 475 -14.59 -3.93 -14.18
C ARG A 475 -15.34 -2.64 -13.91
N GLN A 476 -15.23 -2.15 -12.67
CA GLN A 476 -15.72 -0.84 -12.23
C GLN A 476 -14.61 -0.11 -11.47
N ALA A 477 -14.56 1.22 -11.54
CA ALA A 477 -13.59 2.02 -10.79
C ALA A 477 -14.10 2.34 -9.38
N LEU A 478 -15.40 2.56 -9.23
CA LEU A 478 -16.08 2.89 -7.98
C LEU A 478 -17.25 1.93 -7.75
N VAL A 479 -17.50 1.57 -6.51
CA VAL A 479 -18.72 0.87 -6.13
C VAL A 479 -19.84 1.91 -6.06
N GLN A 480 -20.70 1.94 -7.06
CA GLN A 480 -22.00 2.61 -6.94
C GLN A 480 -22.93 1.65 -6.19
N GLU A 481 -23.27 1.98 -4.94
CA GLU A 481 -24.08 1.11 -4.07
C GLU A 481 -25.35 0.62 -4.75
N GLY A 482 -26.02 1.46 -5.53
CA GLY A 482 -27.25 1.10 -6.24
C GLY A 482 -27.06 0.04 -7.33
N ILE A 483 -26.00 0.10 -8.12
CA ILE A 483 -25.72 -0.88 -9.18
C ILE A 483 -25.23 -2.21 -8.60
N GLY A 484 -24.39 -2.16 -7.56
CA GLY A 484 -23.94 -3.35 -6.86
C GLY A 484 -25.10 -4.14 -6.26
N GLN A 485 -26.05 -3.47 -5.60
CA GLN A 485 -27.24 -4.10 -5.00
C GLN A 485 -28.18 -4.69 -6.06
N LEU A 486 -28.34 -4.04 -7.22
CA LEU A 486 -29.17 -4.56 -8.32
C LEU A 486 -28.58 -5.85 -8.91
N LEU A 487 -27.26 -5.98 -8.96
CA LEU A 487 -26.60 -7.17 -9.51
C LEU A 487 -26.46 -8.31 -8.49
N GLU A 488 -26.59 -8.04 -7.20
CA GLU A 488 -26.47 -9.04 -6.11
C GLU A 488 -27.81 -9.71 -5.74
N SER A 489 -28.88 -9.42 -6.45
CA SER A 489 -30.19 -10.07 -6.22
C SER A 489 -30.16 -11.52 -6.73
N ASP A 490 -30.30 -12.50 -5.83
CA ASP A 490 -30.25 -13.94 -6.15
C ASP A 490 -31.32 -14.45 -7.14
N ASN A 491 -32.34 -13.63 -7.40
CA ASN A 491 -33.48 -13.99 -8.25
C ASN A 491 -33.49 -13.27 -9.61
N ASP A 492 -32.45 -12.54 -9.96
CA ASP A 492 -32.40 -11.78 -11.19
C ASP A 492 -31.55 -12.46 -12.26
N LYS A 493 -31.83 -12.12 -13.53
CA LYS A 493 -31.07 -12.49 -14.72
C LYS A 493 -29.55 -12.42 -14.50
N TYR A 494 -29.09 -11.47 -13.70
CA TYR A 494 -27.68 -11.13 -13.52
C TYR A 494 -27.05 -11.71 -12.23
N SER A 495 -27.66 -12.72 -11.61
CA SER A 495 -27.18 -13.33 -10.37
C SER A 495 -25.73 -13.87 -10.40
N LYS A 496 -25.17 -14.13 -11.59
CA LYS A 496 -23.78 -14.56 -11.81
C LYS A 496 -22.86 -13.44 -12.32
N VAL A 497 -23.32 -12.20 -12.23
CA VAL A 497 -22.53 -11.01 -12.58
C VAL A 497 -21.91 -10.42 -11.31
N HIS A 498 -20.59 -10.23 -11.31
CA HIS A 498 -19.86 -9.64 -10.20
C HIS A 498 -19.00 -8.47 -10.65
N ILE A 499 -18.87 -7.48 -9.78
CA ILE A 499 -18.09 -6.27 -10.06
C ILE A 499 -16.68 -6.42 -9.44
N PHE A 500 -15.65 -6.01 -10.15
CA PHE A 500 -14.27 -6.01 -9.68
C PHE A 500 -13.51 -4.75 -10.15
N GLY A 501 -12.27 -4.56 -9.68
CA GLY A 501 -11.39 -3.49 -10.17
C GLY A 501 -11.51 -2.16 -9.44
N MET A 502 -12.28 -2.08 -8.33
CA MET A 502 -12.48 -0.85 -7.57
C MET A 502 -11.19 -0.35 -6.95
N THR A 503 -10.98 0.96 -7.00
CA THR A 503 -9.74 1.61 -6.52
C THR A 503 -9.58 1.55 -5.00
N ASP A 504 -10.68 1.45 -4.26
CA ASP A 504 -10.70 1.36 -2.81
C ASP A 504 -10.48 -0.05 -2.24
N LYS A 505 -10.29 -1.08 -3.10
CA LYS A 505 -10.15 -2.49 -2.71
C LYS A 505 -8.93 -3.20 -3.32
N GLY A 506 -8.19 -2.55 -4.19
CA GLY A 506 -7.04 -3.14 -4.90
C GLY A 506 -5.79 -3.36 -4.05
N VAL A 507 -5.80 -2.97 -2.78
CA VAL A 507 -4.71 -3.18 -1.83
C VAL A 507 -5.28 -3.68 -0.51
N CYS A 508 -4.77 -4.80 0.00
CA CYS A 508 -5.19 -5.35 1.28
C CYS A 508 -3.99 -5.97 2.03
N ARG A 509 -4.12 -6.19 3.34
CA ARG A 509 -3.04 -6.74 4.18
C ARG A 509 -2.58 -8.11 3.70
N GLU A 510 -3.50 -8.94 3.25
CA GLU A 510 -3.24 -10.29 2.77
C GLU A 510 -2.29 -10.29 1.57
N LEU A 511 -2.52 -9.40 0.60
CA LEU A 511 -1.63 -9.20 -0.55
C LEU A 511 -0.27 -8.60 -0.16
N MET A 512 -0.21 -7.87 0.97
CA MET A 512 1.00 -7.26 1.49
C MET A 512 1.73 -8.13 2.52
N ASN A 513 1.18 -9.31 2.87
CA ASN A 513 1.80 -10.24 3.78
C ASN A 513 2.59 -11.30 2.99
N ASP A 514 3.90 -11.37 3.22
CA ASP A 514 4.78 -12.32 2.57
C ASP A 514 5.13 -13.52 3.48
N ASP A 515 4.54 -13.65 4.67
CA ASP A 515 4.96 -14.63 5.69
C ASP A 515 5.00 -16.06 5.16
N PHE A 516 3.92 -16.53 4.52
CA PHE A 516 3.90 -17.88 3.97
C PHE A 516 4.94 -18.09 2.87
N ALA A 517 5.11 -17.08 1.99
CA ALA A 517 6.12 -17.14 0.94
C ALA A 517 7.53 -17.17 1.54
N MET A 518 7.77 -16.41 2.61
CA MET A 518 9.04 -16.45 3.36
C MET A 518 9.28 -17.81 4.02
N TYR A 519 8.24 -18.43 4.59
CA TYR A 519 8.38 -19.74 5.26
C TYR A 519 8.70 -20.85 4.25
N VAL A 520 8.00 -20.90 3.12
CA VAL A 520 8.26 -21.87 2.05
C VAL A 520 9.66 -21.68 1.48
N ASN A 521 10.08 -20.43 1.24
CA ASN A 521 11.43 -20.13 0.81
C ASN A 521 12.50 -20.55 1.83
N ALA A 522 12.28 -20.29 3.14
CA ALA A 522 13.23 -20.62 4.17
C ALA A 522 13.40 -22.15 4.29
N TYR A 523 12.29 -22.88 4.29
CA TYR A 523 12.32 -24.33 4.27
C TYR A 523 13.16 -24.86 3.11
N TYR A 524 12.86 -24.43 1.88
CA TYR A 524 13.57 -24.84 0.68
C TYR A 524 15.06 -24.47 0.72
N THR A 525 15.36 -23.24 1.16
CA THR A 525 16.74 -22.76 1.26
C THR A 525 17.55 -23.58 2.27
N ILE A 526 17.00 -23.90 3.43
CA ILE A 526 17.69 -24.67 4.47
C ILE A 526 17.89 -26.13 4.01
N LEU A 527 16.85 -26.75 3.45
CA LEU A 527 16.89 -28.15 3.00
C LEU A 527 17.93 -28.39 1.91
N TYR A 528 18.04 -27.46 0.97
CA TYR A 528 18.92 -27.60 -0.22
C TYR A 528 20.21 -26.77 -0.11
N TYR A 529 20.57 -26.28 1.08
CA TYR A 529 21.78 -25.49 1.29
C TYR A 529 23.05 -26.36 1.11
N ASP A 530 23.97 -25.89 0.28
CA ASP A 530 25.27 -26.57 0.11
C ASP A 530 26.29 -26.04 1.12
N CYS A 531 26.43 -26.73 2.24
CA CYS A 531 27.39 -26.40 3.29
C CYS A 531 28.85 -26.47 2.83
N LYS A 532 29.16 -27.12 1.72
CA LYS A 532 30.54 -27.22 1.19
C LYS A 532 30.99 -25.96 0.48
N ASN A 533 30.00 -25.18 -0.04
CA ASN A 533 30.24 -23.90 -0.71
C ASN A 533 29.48 -22.79 0.01
N PRO A 534 29.96 -22.31 1.18
CA PRO A 534 29.28 -21.34 2.01
C PRO A 534 29.17 -19.99 1.31
N ASP A 535 27.97 -19.42 1.34
CA ASP A 535 27.66 -18.07 0.85
C ASP A 535 27.25 -17.15 2.02
N ALA A 536 26.76 -15.95 1.72
CA ALA A 536 26.36 -14.97 2.72
C ALA A 536 25.19 -15.42 3.63
N LYS A 537 24.46 -16.51 3.28
CA LYS A 537 23.36 -17.10 4.08
C LYS A 537 23.89 -18.10 5.11
N HIS A 538 25.15 -18.52 4.99
CA HIS A 538 25.75 -19.60 5.81
C HIS A 538 25.54 -19.36 7.30
N LYS A 539 25.86 -18.17 7.78
CA LYS A 539 25.74 -17.84 9.22
C LYS A 539 24.28 -17.95 9.71
N ILE A 540 23.30 -17.54 8.91
CA ILE A 540 21.88 -17.62 9.29
C ILE A 540 21.46 -19.08 9.44
N ILE A 541 21.89 -19.92 8.52
CA ILE A 541 21.58 -21.36 8.50
C ILE A 541 22.33 -22.07 9.64
N GLU A 542 23.58 -21.69 9.95
CA GLU A 542 24.32 -22.19 11.07
C GLU A 542 23.67 -21.85 12.43
N ASP A 543 23.22 -20.57 12.59
CA ASP A 543 22.53 -20.14 13.80
C ASP A 543 21.17 -20.88 13.94
N TYR A 544 20.44 -21.09 12.84
CA TYR A 544 19.24 -21.94 12.83
C TYR A 544 19.55 -23.37 13.26
N ASN A 545 20.53 -24.03 12.64
CA ASN A 545 20.89 -25.42 12.94
C ASN A 545 21.31 -25.59 14.41
N LYS A 546 22.06 -24.64 14.94
CA LYS A 546 22.46 -24.63 16.36
C LYS A 546 21.26 -24.48 17.29
N HIS A 547 20.29 -23.60 16.94
CA HIS A 547 19.07 -23.43 17.72
C HIS A 547 18.25 -24.73 17.73
N ILE A 548 18.05 -25.35 16.57
CA ILE A 548 17.31 -26.61 16.44
C ILE A 548 18.01 -27.75 17.21
N ALA A 549 19.34 -27.86 17.10
CA ALA A 549 20.08 -28.87 17.83
C ALA A 549 19.89 -28.76 19.36
N ASN A 550 19.84 -27.53 19.90
CA ASN A 550 19.55 -27.31 21.33
C ASN A 550 18.12 -27.73 21.71
N LEU A 551 17.13 -27.50 20.84
CA LEU A 551 15.74 -27.90 21.08
C LEU A 551 15.61 -29.44 21.07
N ILE A 552 16.20 -30.12 20.09
CA ILE A 552 16.21 -31.59 20.00
C ILE A 552 16.95 -32.23 21.19
N ALA A 553 18.03 -31.59 21.65
CA ALA A 553 18.76 -32.04 22.84
C ALA A 553 17.89 -31.97 24.12
N ALA A 554 16.99 -30.98 24.19
CA ALA A 554 16.04 -30.82 25.29
C ALA A 554 14.84 -31.80 25.17
N ASP A 555 14.38 -32.04 23.95
CA ASP A 555 13.28 -32.98 23.64
C ASP A 555 13.60 -33.77 22.35
N PRO A 556 14.16 -35.00 22.48
CA PRO A 556 14.47 -35.85 21.36
C PRO A 556 13.28 -36.26 20.48
N GLY A 557 12.03 -36.16 20.98
CA GLY A 557 10.81 -36.44 20.22
C GLY A 557 10.58 -35.46 19.08
N LEU A 558 11.30 -34.34 19.05
CA LEU A 558 11.19 -33.30 18.04
C LEU A 558 12.20 -33.45 16.87
N ALA A 559 12.98 -34.54 16.85
CA ALA A 559 14.06 -34.75 15.88
C ALA A 559 13.60 -34.81 14.43
N ASP A 560 12.36 -35.27 14.18
CA ASP A 560 11.78 -35.40 12.83
C ASP A 560 11.12 -34.12 12.30
N ASN A 561 11.06 -33.06 13.13
CA ASN A 561 10.46 -31.80 12.75
C ASN A 561 11.32 -31.04 11.72
N ASN A 562 10.67 -30.57 10.64
CA ASN A 562 11.30 -29.69 9.67
C ASN A 562 11.02 -28.20 10.00
N PHE A 563 11.51 -27.28 9.17
CA PHE A 563 11.35 -25.84 9.37
C PHE A 563 9.87 -25.43 9.52
N ILE A 564 8.96 -26.01 8.73
CA ILE A 564 7.53 -25.66 8.77
C ILE A 564 6.87 -26.18 10.06
N ASP A 565 7.24 -27.36 10.53
CA ASP A 565 6.75 -27.89 11.82
C ASP A 565 7.11 -26.94 12.97
N TRP A 566 8.31 -26.35 12.96
CA TRP A 566 8.73 -25.35 13.93
C TRP A 566 7.98 -24.01 13.79
N VAL A 567 7.66 -23.58 12.56
CA VAL A 567 6.87 -22.35 12.31
C VAL A 567 5.46 -22.45 12.89
N ILE A 568 4.86 -23.65 12.87
CA ILE A 568 3.51 -23.91 13.35
C ILE A 568 3.44 -23.85 14.90
N MET A 569 4.55 -24.14 15.59
CA MET A 569 4.64 -24.09 17.05
C MET A 569 4.73 -22.65 17.56
N PRO A 570 3.75 -22.17 18.37
CA PRO A 570 3.68 -20.77 18.80
C PRO A 570 4.96 -20.28 19.51
N GLU A 571 5.56 -21.14 20.34
CA GLU A 571 6.76 -20.84 21.12
C GLU A 571 8.01 -20.62 20.27
N HIS A 572 8.08 -21.20 19.09
CA HIS A 572 9.21 -21.09 18.16
C HIS A 572 8.96 -20.13 17.00
N LYS A 573 7.70 -19.73 16.78
CA LYS A 573 7.26 -18.93 15.65
C LYS A 573 8.07 -17.65 15.44
N LYS A 574 8.39 -16.94 16.52
CA LYS A 574 9.16 -15.68 16.44
C LYS A 574 10.56 -15.89 15.88
N PHE A 575 11.29 -16.89 16.34
CA PHE A 575 12.65 -17.20 15.86
C PHE A 575 12.61 -17.68 14.40
N MET A 576 11.64 -18.53 14.05
CA MET A 576 11.46 -19.03 12.68
C MET A 576 11.09 -17.91 11.72
N HIS A 577 10.20 -17.01 12.13
CA HIS A 577 9.82 -15.84 11.33
C HIS A 577 11.03 -14.93 11.05
N GLU A 578 11.86 -14.64 12.06
CA GLU A 578 13.04 -13.81 11.87
C GLU A 578 14.07 -14.50 10.96
N THR A 579 14.28 -15.81 11.11
CA THR A 579 15.14 -16.59 10.21
C THR A 579 14.64 -16.55 8.77
N ALA A 580 13.33 -16.76 8.57
CA ALA A 580 12.73 -16.70 7.24
C ALA A 580 12.87 -15.32 6.61
N LYS A 581 12.62 -14.25 7.39
CA LYS A 581 12.77 -12.85 6.97
C LYS A 581 14.20 -12.54 6.54
N GLN A 582 15.20 -13.00 7.30
CA GLN A 582 16.60 -12.82 6.94
C GLN A 582 16.97 -13.55 5.63
N LEU A 583 16.54 -14.81 5.47
CA LEU A 583 16.77 -15.56 4.22
C LEU A 583 16.06 -14.94 3.02
N TRP A 584 14.85 -14.41 3.20
CA TRP A 584 14.07 -13.73 2.17
C TRP A 584 14.80 -12.52 1.56
N LEU A 585 15.59 -11.81 2.36
CA LEU A 585 16.32 -10.63 1.90
C LEU A 585 17.45 -10.96 0.91
N PHE A 586 17.90 -12.21 0.83
CA PHE A 586 18.90 -12.65 -0.15
C PHE A 586 18.30 -13.05 -1.51
N LEU A 587 16.96 -13.12 -1.62
CA LEU A 587 16.33 -13.42 -2.90
C LEU A 587 16.34 -12.22 -3.84
N ASN A 588 16.45 -12.51 -5.13
CA ASN A 588 16.13 -11.57 -6.19
C ASN A 588 14.62 -11.36 -6.29
N GLU A 589 14.18 -10.27 -6.90
CA GLU A 589 12.77 -9.94 -7.06
C GLU A 589 11.99 -11.05 -7.77
N ASP A 590 12.52 -11.61 -8.85
CA ASP A 590 11.88 -12.68 -9.61
C ASP A 590 11.61 -13.95 -8.77
N MET A 591 12.50 -14.25 -7.82
CA MET A 591 12.31 -15.37 -6.89
C MET A 591 11.30 -15.05 -5.79
N ARG A 592 11.28 -13.81 -5.28
CA ARG A 592 10.25 -13.38 -4.32
C ARG A 592 8.86 -13.44 -4.94
N PHE A 593 8.72 -12.97 -6.18
CA PHE A 593 7.46 -13.09 -6.93
C PHE A 593 7.06 -14.54 -7.16
N ALA A 594 7.98 -15.40 -7.57
CA ALA A 594 7.71 -16.82 -7.76
C ALA A 594 7.14 -17.49 -6.51
N ASN A 595 7.69 -17.17 -5.32
CA ASN A 595 7.17 -17.69 -4.05
C ASN A 595 5.79 -17.10 -3.71
N ARG A 596 5.51 -15.82 -4.01
CA ARG A 596 4.17 -15.23 -3.82
C ARG A 596 3.12 -15.91 -4.68
N TYR A 597 3.40 -16.09 -5.98
CA TYR A 597 2.48 -16.77 -6.91
C TYR A 597 2.28 -18.24 -6.55
N GLN A 598 3.27 -18.87 -5.94
CA GLN A 598 3.14 -20.23 -5.41
C GLN A 598 2.11 -20.26 -4.26
N ILE A 599 2.14 -19.29 -3.36
CA ILE A 599 1.15 -19.18 -2.28
C ILE A 599 -0.25 -18.88 -2.85
N ASP A 600 -0.36 -18.11 -3.91
CA ASP A 600 -1.64 -17.82 -4.57
C ASP A 600 -2.32 -19.10 -5.12
N MET A 601 -1.56 -20.17 -5.40
CA MET A 601 -2.10 -21.50 -5.77
C MET A 601 -2.66 -22.32 -4.59
N PHE A 602 -2.50 -21.89 -3.34
CA PHE A 602 -2.93 -22.66 -2.18
C PHE A 602 -4.40 -23.10 -2.26
N GLY A 603 -5.28 -22.20 -2.71
CA GLY A 603 -6.69 -22.54 -2.88
C GLY A 603 -6.93 -23.64 -3.91
N THR A 604 -6.19 -23.67 -5.02
CA THR A 604 -6.25 -24.74 -6.03
C THR A 604 -5.68 -26.04 -5.45
N TYR A 605 -4.53 -25.99 -4.79
CA TYR A 605 -3.95 -27.19 -4.18
C TYR A 605 -4.84 -27.78 -3.07
N ALA A 606 -5.50 -26.95 -2.26
CA ALA A 606 -6.43 -27.41 -1.24
C ALA A 606 -7.59 -28.20 -1.85
N LYS A 607 -8.12 -27.74 -2.98
CA LYS A 607 -9.21 -28.40 -3.69
C LYS A 607 -8.79 -29.77 -4.25
N TYR A 608 -7.57 -29.87 -4.76
CA TYR A 608 -7.04 -31.10 -5.37
C TYR A 608 -6.01 -31.82 -4.49
N ILE A 609 -6.09 -31.66 -3.17
CA ILE A 609 -5.08 -32.10 -2.18
C ILE A 609 -4.77 -33.61 -2.27
N ASN A 610 -5.74 -34.40 -2.67
CA ASN A 610 -5.63 -35.87 -2.80
C ASN A 610 -5.27 -36.32 -4.25
N SER A 611 -5.10 -35.39 -5.17
CA SER A 611 -4.76 -35.75 -6.55
C SER A 611 -3.31 -36.22 -6.65
N PRO A 612 -3.04 -37.34 -7.33
CA PRO A 612 -1.68 -37.78 -7.62
C PRO A 612 -0.96 -36.83 -8.61
N MET A 613 -1.69 -35.95 -9.29
CA MET A 613 -1.16 -34.99 -10.27
C MET A 613 -0.71 -33.68 -9.63
N LEU A 614 -0.77 -33.54 -8.31
CA LEU A 614 -0.53 -32.28 -7.62
C LEU A 614 0.90 -31.74 -7.83
N MET A 615 1.90 -32.64 -7.84
CA MET A 615 3.29 -32.28 -8.14
C MET A 615 3.47 -31.82 -9.59
N GLN A 616 2.79 -32.46 -10.52
CA GLN A 616 2.79 -32.02 -11.92
C GLN A 616 2.15 -30.64 -12.07
N MET A 617 1.05 -30.36 -11.36
CA MET A 617 0.41 -29.03 -11.35
C MET A 617 1.40 -27.96 -10.87
N GLU A 618 2.14 -28.20 -9.79
CA GLU A 618 3.16 -27.25 -9.31
C GLU A 618 4.27 -27.06 -10.33
N HIS A 619 4.73 -28.12 -10.96
CA HIS A 619 5.76 -28.02 -11.98
C HIS A 619 5.29 -27.22 -13.22
N LEU A 620 4.03 -27.41 -13.66
CA LEU A 620 3.42 -26.63 -14.74
C LEU A 620 3.33 -25.14 -14.35
N ARG A 621 2.88 -24.85 -13.14
CA ARG A 621 2.87 -23.49 -12.59
C ARG A 621 4.26 -22.87 -12.59
N TRP A 622 5.25 -23.61 -12.11
CA TRP A 622 6.64 -23.14 -12.06
C TRP A 622 7.19 -22.88 -13.48
N ASN A 623 6.94 -23.79 -14.43
CA ASN A 623 7.32 -23.60 -15.84
C ASN A 623 6.66 -22.34 -16.43
N ALA A 624 5.37 -22.12 -16.15
CA ALA A 624 4.64 -20.95 -16.62
C ALA A 624 5.23 -19.64 -16.04
N ASP A 625 5.47 -19.60 -14.73
CA ASP A 625 6.07 -18.42 -14.08
C ASP A 625 7.47 -18.14 -14.65
N ARG A 626 8.34 -19.16 -14.80
CA ARG A 626 9.66 -18.98 -15.41
C ARG A 626 9.58 -18.48 -16.85
N SER A 627 8.65 -18.98 -17.64
CA SER A 627 8.43 -18.54 -19.03
C SER A 627 7.96 -17.09 -19.11
N ILE A 628 7.07 -16.66 -18.21
CA ILE A 628 6.59 -15.26 -18.10
C ILE A 628 7.74 -14.32 -17.71
N VAL A 629 8.60 -14.72 -16.75
CA VAL A 629 9.76 -13.92 -16.33
C VAL A 629 10.87 -13.90 -17.39
N GLY A 630 10.76 -14.72 -18.45
CA GLY A 630 11.66 -14.68 -19.60
C GLY A 630 12.74 -15.78 -19.58
N TYR A 631 12.56 -16.85 -18.80
CA TYR A 631 13.46 -18.00 -18.87
C TYR A 631 13.15 -18.85 -20.11
N LEU A 632 14.21 -19.20 -20.81
CA LEU A 632 14.18 -20.14 -21.92
C LEU A 632 14.60 -21.54 -21.44
N SER A 633 13.89 -22.57 -21.92
CA SER A 633 14.32 -23.95 -21.73
C SER A 633 15.68 -24.18 -22.37
N SER A 634 16.59 -24.75 -21.62
CA SER A 634 17.95 -25.14 -22.06
C SER A 634 18.20 -26.61 -21.80
N ALA A 635 17.14 -27.43 -21.90
CA ALA A 635 17.21 -28.89 -21.68
C ALA A 635 18.28 -29.58 -22.52
N ASP A 636 18.38 -29.23 -23.79
CA ASP A 636 19.33 -29.84 -24.74
C ASP A 636 20.79 -29.57 -24.38
N SER A 637 21.08 -28.40 -23.80
CA SER A 637 22.44 -28.00 -23.39
C SER A 637 22.75 -28.34 -21.93
N GLY A 638 21.73 -28.62 -21.11
CA GLY A 638 21.86 -28.85 -19.66
C GLY A 638 22.26 -27.63 -18.86
N ILE A 639 22.28 -26.43 -19.44
CA ILE A 639 22.73 -25.17 -18.81
C ILE A 639 21.67 -24.69 -17.84
N LYS A 640 22.13 -24.15 -16.70
CA LYS A 640 21.33 -23.38 -15.77
C LYS A 640 22.06 -22.08 -15.46
N ASP A 641 21.52 -20.96 -15.93
CA ASP A 641 22.12 -19.65 -15.73
C ASP A 641 21.03 -18.58 -15.52
N ALA A 642 21.00 -17.99 -14.33
CA ALA A 642 20.01 -16.99 -13.98
C ALA A 642 20.24 -15.63 -14.68
N ASN A 643 21.49 -15.28 -14.99
CA ASN A 643 21.82 -14.00 -15.63
C ASN A 643 21.36 -13.98 -17.10
N TYR A 644 21.47 -15.15 -17.76
CA TYR A 644 21.00 -15.34 -19.15
C TYR A 644 19.57 -15.88 -19.21
N LYS A 645 18.90 -16.06 -18.07
CA LYS A 645 17.54 -16.62 -17.99
C LYS A 645 17.42 -17.97 -18.72
N LEU A 646 18.38 -18.89 -18.48
CA LEU A 646 18.38 -20.25 -19.00
C LEU A 646 18.10 -21.25 -17.88
N HIS A 647 17.19 -22.21 -18.11
CA HIS A 647 16.91 -23.25 -17.13
C HIS A 647 16.59 -24.60 -17.76
N LYS A 648 17.41 -25.60 -17.42
CA LYS A 648 17.31 -26.97 -17.97
C LYS A 648 16.07 -27.75 -17.53
N SER A 649 15.44 -27.37 -16.42
CA SER A 649 14.26 -28.05 -15.86
C SER A 649 12.92 -27.47 -16.36
N ILE A 650 12.92 -26.55 -17.34
CA ILE A 650 11.70 -26.14 -18.06
C ILE A 650 11.39 -27.23 -19.12
N ILE A 651 10.88 -28.37 -18.65
CA ILE A 651 10.54 -29.58 -19.39
C ILE A 651 9.32 -30.25 -18.75
N PRO A 652 8.69 -31.26 -19.37
CA PRO A 652 7.63 -32.02 -18.74
C PRO A 652 8.03 -32.65 -17.41
N PHE A 653 7.10 -32.73 -16.45
CA PHE A 653 7.36 -33.29 -15.13
C PHE A 653 7.97 -34.70 -15.19
N ASN A 654 7.43 -35.56 -16.03
CA ASN A 654 7.90 -36.94 -16.20
C ASN A 654 9.30 -37.06 -16.82
N ALA A 655 9.82 -35.98 -17.41
CA ALA A 655 11.18 -35.95 -17.98
C ALA A 655 12.21 -35.43 -16.95
N LEU A 656 11.77 -34.95 -15.77
CA LEU A 656 12.66 -34.54 -14.68
C LEU A 656 13.36 -35.76 -14.07
N SER A 657 14.57 -35.53 -13.54
CA SER A 657 15.21 -36.52 -12.68
C SER A 657 14.42 -36.66 -11.34
N GLU A 658 14.50 -37.83 -10.72
CA GLU A 658 13.87 -38.09 -9.40
C GLU A 658 14.25 -37.01 -8.36
N LYS A 659 15.48 -36.52 -8.38
CA LYS A 659 15.95 -35.44 -7.52
C LYS A 659 15.22 -34.10 -7.75
N GLU A 660 14.89 -33.78 -9.00
CA GLU A 660 14.15 -32.54 -9.32
C GLU A 660 12.67 -32.73 -9.01
N GLN A 661 12.07 -33.90 -9.28
CA GLN A 661 10.69 -34.24 -8.90
C GLN A 661 10.48 -34.17 -7.39
N LYS A 662 11.49 -34.64 -6.61
CA LYS A 662 11.43 -34.57 -5.13
C LYS A 662 11.34 -33.14 -4.59
N LYS A 663 11.86 -32.14 -5.31
CA LYS A 663 11.74 -30.75 -4.92
C LYS A 663 10.29 -30.25 -4.98
N ASP A 664 9.55 -30.64 -6.03
CA ASP A 664 8.14 -30.28 -6.16
C ASP A 664 7.29 -31.01 -5.11
N GLU A 665 7.63 -32.27 -4.80
CA GLU A 665 7.01 -33.05 -3.71
C GLU A 665 7.21 -32.37 -2.36
N ASP A 666 8.45 -32.04 -2.00
CA ASP A 666 8.79 -31.39 -0.72
C ASP A 666 8.07 -30.05 -0.56
N VAL A 667 7.95 -29.26 -1.62
CA VAL A 667 7.18 -28.01 -1.62
C VAL A 667 5.72 -28.29 -1.31
N ILE A 668 5.09 -29.23 -2.00
CA ILE A 668 3.67 -29.55 -1.85
C ILE A 668 3.36 -30.09 -0.44
N GLU A 669 4.19 -31.00 0.09
CA GLU A 669 4.00 -31.51 1.46
C GLU A 669 4.03 -30.41 2.52
N ASN A 670 4.95 -29.46 2.37
CA ASN A 670 5.06 -28.35 3.32
C ASN A 670 3.96 -27.30 3.15
N MET A 671 3.51 -27.09 1.92
CA MET A 671 2.32 -26.26 1.68
C MET A 671 1.07 -26.88 2.32
N LYS A 672 0.88 -28.18 2.29
CA LYS A 672 -0.21 -28.89 3.01
C LYS A 672 -0.17 -28.59 4.52
N LYS A 673 1.00 -28.65 5.14
CA LYS A 673 1.19 -28.32 6.56
C LYS A 673 0.83 -26.86 6.85
N LEU A 674 1.32 -25.90 6.08
CA LEU A 674 1.02 -24.48 6.23
C LEU A 674 -0.49 -24.20 6.04
N MET A 675 -1.12 -24.83 5.05
CA MET A 675 -2.55 -24.67 4.81
C MET A 675 -3.42 -25.14 5.99
N SER A 676 -2.98 -26.16 6.76
CA SER A 676 -3.69 -26.62 7.94
C SER A 676 -3.73 -25.57 9.07
N THR A 677 -2.87 -24.57 9.03
CA THR A 677 -2.81 -23.47 10.02
C THR A 677 -3.71 -22.29 9.68
N LEU A 678 -4.26 -22.27 8.45
CA LEU A 678 -5.16 -21.21 8.03
C LEU A 678 -6.54 -21.42 8.67
N PRO A 679 -7.22 -20.35 9.11
CA PRO A 679 -8.61 -20.47 9.54
C PRO A 679 -9.42 -21.04 8.37
N THR A 680 -10.07 -22.17 8.61
CA THR A 680 -11.05 -22.75 7.67
C THR A 680 -12.07 -21.66 7.32
N PRO A 681 -12.33 -21.38 6.04
CA PRO A 681 -13.40 -20.46 5.68
C PRO A 681 -14.68 -20.90 6.39
N SER A 682 -15.20 -20.05 7.25
CA SER A 682 -16.51 -20.31 7.86
C SER A 682 -17.50 -20.47 6.70
N LYS A 683 -18.09 -21.62 6.56
CA LYS A 683 -19.27 -21.84 5.69
C LYS A 683 -20.33 -20.89 6.19
N SER A 684 -20.42 -19.68 5.60
CA SER A 684 -21.49 -18.71 5.82
C SER A 684 -22.56 -18.89 4.75
#